data_a2bfc61eed54dbc9ada13bac0e721f15
#
_entry.id   a2bfc61eed54dbc9ada13bac0e721f15
#
_cell.length_a   1.000
_cell.length_b   1.000
_cell.length_c   1.000
_cell.angle_alpha   90.00
_cell.angle_beta   90.00
_cell.angle_gamma   90.00
#
_symmetry.space_group_name_H-M   'P 1'
#
loop_
_entity.id
_entity.type
_entity.pdbx_description
1 polymer ?
#
loop_
_entity_poly.entity_id
_entity_poly.type
_entity_poly.pdbx_seq_one_letter_code
_entity_poly.pdbx_strand_id
1 'polypeptide(L)'
;MNDILLQWFGFVSMPRFFQQKNVLSIVFFILFASSSFSKEVRTISVIPVPMEYELQKGYFSIDSLTLFSDALSPKVKCVVDEKLAELGEEGYILDVTSGGISLKACSRAGLFYGKMTLRQLYADNKVPYVRIKDKPRFSHRGIMVDVSRHFFSKEEIKEMINWMSVYKLNRFHWHLTDDGGWRFEVEDYPELTKKTAFRSHHLWREWWKNGGKFVSVDEQGAAGGYYTKEDIKEIVEYAADRHITIIPEIEFPGHSREVFVAYPELCCAEKPYSGGTFCVGNDKTYAFMKSVLNTVMDLFPSEMVHIGGDETNTAAWKNCPKCRGLMTKENMKDIHELHNYIIGEAEKILKSRGRRMIGWDEIANEKRDKSSVIMSWRGEQAGIDAAKKGYDVILTPLHYLYLDYFQASPDKEPLAHDGYTPIEKVYTYRPIPDTLNDEAHAHILGIQGNIWTEWIPNMKHLEYMAFPRTLAVAEVAWSPEEKRSWKSFRNRLGSHIVKLQDAGVNTYKLSSDIESVVNVDTVRKKLEVLLKCEREDVEIRYTDNGLRPTRKSALYSRPLVVKDSLCVKAAAFKKGNIQGDIFTQHFYYHKGIGKKVQFSTRNKSGKILADGYIGGKTYLDGSWVNIHGDQEFIMDLGEEQEVRTVSTRWMQLRAGARRHLPQQVEILFSNDGENYFSGGIVRKKSLKDIPALQYQEYVFNGHWNARYIKMKVKAGDGGMSVDEIIVI
;
A
#
# COMPACT_ATOMS: atom_id res chain seq x y z
N MET A 1 39.49 -19.94 -2.41
CA MET A 1 40.34 -18.82 -2.87
C MET A 1 40.39 -17.75 -1.77
N ASN A 2 40.86 -18.16 -0.59
CA ASN A 2 41.03 -17.28 0.57
C ASN A 2 42.37 -17.67 1.19
N ASP A 3 43.51 -17.27 0.56
CA ASP A 3 44.84 -17.45 1.13
C ASP A 3 45.90 -16.71 0.31
N ILE A 4 45.73 -15.42 0.06
CA ILE A 4 46.78 -14.54 -0.52
C ILE A 4 46.55 -13.08 -0.06
N LEU A 5 46.54 -12.82 1.26
CA LEU A 5 46.57 -11.44 1.76
C LEU A 5 47.12 -11.32 3.20
N LEU A 6 47.97 -12.27 3.63
CA LEU A 6 48.58 -12.25 4.97
C LEU A 6 50.10 -12.47 4.92
N GLN A 7 50.76 -11.97 3.89
CA GLN A 7 52.24 -11.96 3.85
C GLN A 7 52.76 -10.65 3.27
N TRP A 8 52.64 -9.57 4.02
CA TRP A 8 53.45 -8.34 3.78
C TRP A 8 53.34 -7.41 4.98
N PHE A 9 53.79 -7.85 6.16
CA PHE A 9 54.33 -6.96 7.21
C PHE A 9 55.32 -7.76 8.03
N GLY A 10 56.57 -7.79 7.51
CA GLY A 10 57.72 -8.26 8.24
C GLY A 10 58.08 -7.28 9.35
N PHE A 11 58.14 -7.76 10.57
CA PHE A 11 58.73 -7.05 11.70
C PHE A 11 60.22 -6.82 11.45
N VAL A 12 60.59 -5.54 11.23
CA VAL A 12 61.99 -5.09 11.36
C VAL A 12 62.10 -4.40 12.72
N SER A 13 62.91 -5.00 13.60
CA SER A 13 63.31 -4.44 14.89
C SER A 13 64.08 -3.13 14.69
N MET A 14 63.55 -2.02 15.22
CA MET A 14 64.31 -0.75 15.36
C MET A 14 64.84 -0.59 16.78
N PRO A 15 66.07 -0.05 16.92
CA PRO A 15 66.71 0.20 18.23
C PRO A 15 66.07 1.39 18.95
N ARG A 16 66.03 1.26 20.27
CA ARG A 16 65.70 2.35 21.20
C ARG A 16 66.70 3.50 21.05
N PHE A 17 66.24 4.64 20.50
CA PHE A 17 66.73 6.00 20.78
C PHE A 17 66.04 6.99 19.83
N PHE A 18 64.93 7.56 20.28
CA PHE A 18 64.53 8.91 19.84
C PHE A 18 63.57 9.52 20.86
N GLN A 19 63.95 10.69 21.36
CA GLN A 19 63.28 11.42 22.45
C GLN A 19 61.91 11.97 22.00
N GLN A 20 61.02 12.04 23.01
CA GLN A 20 59.63 12.53 23.02
C GLN A 20 59.42 13.99 22.57
N LYS A 21 59.83 14.46 21.42
CA LYS A 21 59.47 15.81 20.99
C LYS A 21 58.90 15.93 19.56
N ASN A 22 58.93 14.89 18.76
CA ASN A 22 58.43 14.96 17.36
C ASN A 22 57.17 14.16 17.05
N VAL A 23 56.55 13.51 18.04
CA VAL A 23 55.32 12.72 17.81
C VAL A 23 54.07 13.61 17.81
N LEU A 24 54.10 14.78 18.51
CA LEU A 24 52.93 15.70 18.53
C LEU A 24 52.74 16.46 17.21
N SER A 25 53.78 16.69 16.44
CA SER A 25 53.64 17.44 15.15
C SER A 25 53.13 16.56 14.01
N ILE A 26 53.39 15.24 14.03
CA ILE A 26 52.91 14.32 13.00
C ILE A 26 51.42 13.96 13.24
N VAL A 27 50.98 13.83 14.49
CA VAL A 27 49.59 13.58 14.84
C VAL A 27 48.72 14.82 14.53
N PHE A 28 49.26 16.05 14.64
CA PHE A 28 48.52 17.26 14.25
C PHE A 28 48.42 17.44 12.73
N PHE A 29 49.38 16.94 11.94
CA PHE A 29 49.29 17.00 10.48
C PHE A 29 48.37 15.93 9.88
N ILE A 30 48.23 14.77 10.54
CA ILE A 30 47.27 13.71 10.12
C ILE A 30 45.86 14.07 10.54
N LEU A 31 45.65 14.81 11.62
CA LEU A 31 44.30 15.32 12.03
C LEU A 31 43.82 16.50 11.20
N PHE A 32 44.67 17.23 10.48
CA PHE A 32 44.27 18.30 9.57
C PHE A 32 44.09 17.83 8.12
N ALA A 33 44.57 16.62 7.76
CA ALA A 33 44.37 16.05 6.41
C ALA A 33 43.08 15.22 6.27
N SER A 34 42.30 15.02 7.39
CA SER A 34 41.00 14.34 7.40
C SER A 34 39.82 15.31 7.56
N SER A 35 39.98 16.59 7.30
CA SER A 35 38.86 17.42 6.87
C SER A 35 38.47 16.99 5.45
N SER A 36 37.90 15.80 5.35
CA SER A 36 37.10 15.40 4.21
C SER A 36 36.08 16.53 4.02
N PHE A 37 36.31 17.36 3.02
CA PHE A 37 35.23 18.12 2.43
C PHE A 37 34.12 17.11 2.16
N SER A 38 33.12 17.01 3.01
CA SER A 38 31.85 16.45 2.65
C SER A 38 31.39 17.32 1.50
N LYS A 39 31.62 16.90 0.26
CA LYS A 39 30.95 17.46 -0.90
C LYS A 39 29.49 17.42 -0.51
N GLU A 40 28.90 18.57 -0.25
CA GLU A 40 27.46 18.71 -0.12
C GLU A 40 26.88 18.05 -1.37
N VAL A 41 26.36 16.84 -1.23
CA VAL A 41 25.76 16.09 -2.34
C VAL A 41 24.50 16.86 -2.67
N ARG A 42 24.59 17.74 -3.67
CA ARG A 42 23.44 18.46 -4.18
C ARG A 42 22.49 17.42 -4.77
N THR A 43 21.37 17.22 -4.13
CA THR A 43 20.34 16.31 -4.58
C THR A 43 19.40 16.99 -5.55
N ILE A 44 19.03 16.27 -6.60
CA ILE A 44 18.02 16.73 -7.56
C ILE A 44 16.62 16.66 -6.93
N SER A 45 15.77 17.68 -7.17
CA SER A 45 14.39 17.66 -6.70
C SER A 45 13.46 17.10 -7.80
N VAL A 46 13.62 15.80 -8.12
CA VAL A 46 12.79 15.09 -9.12
C VAL A 46 12.28 13.78 -8.51
N ILE A 47 11.01 13.47 -8.72
CA ILE A 47 10.36 12.21 -8.39
C ILE A 47 9.66 11.70 -9.66
N PRO A 48 9.97 10.49 -10.13
CA PRO A 48 10.96 9.50 -9.67
C PRO A 48 12.40 9.96 -9.81
N VAL A 49 13.30 9.50 -8.93
CA VAL A 49 14.73 9.78 -9.06
C VAL A 49 15.27 9.16 -10.35
N PRO A 50 15.99 9.93 -11.20
CA PRO A 50 16.54 9.40 -12.44
C PRO A 50 17.61 8.32 -12.22
N MET A 51 17.78 7.43 -13.20
CA MET A 51 18.81 6.39 -13.22
C MET A 51 20.22 6.98 -13.04
N GLU A 52 20.53 8.06 -13.77
CA GLU A 52 21.79 8.78 -13.68
C GLU A 52 21.55 10.28 -13.78
N TYR A 53 22.22 11.07 -12.93
CA TYR A 53 22.20 12.51 -13.04
C TYR A 53 23.48 13.16 -12.51
N GLU A 54 23.85 14.28 -13.10
CA GLU A 54 24.96 15.13 -12.69
C GLU A 54 24.50 16.59 -12.61
N LEU A 55 24.45 17.13 -11.38
CA LEU A 55 24.13 18.54 -11.12
C LEU A 55 25.39 19.41 -11.23
N GLN A 56 25.28 20.49 -11.97
CA GLN A 56 26.36 21.49 -12.13
C GLN A 56 25.98 22.79 -11.43
N LYS A 57 26.95 23.70 -11.24
CA LYS A 57 26.70 25.03 -10.64
C LYS A 57 26.06 25.95 -11.66
N GLY A 58 24.93 26.57 -11.32
CA GLY A 58 24.25 27.57 -12.12
C GLY A 58 22.87 27.12 -12.59
N TYR A 59 22.20 28.01 -13.28
CA TYR A 59 20.84 27.85 -13.77
C TYR A 59 20.68 28.42 -15.15
N PHE A 60 19.87 27.80 -15.99
CA PHE A 60 19.41 28.34 -17.25
C PHE A 60 18.13 29.15 -17.01
N SER A 61 18.13 30.45 -17.42
CA SER A 61 16.96 31.31 -17.27
C SER A 61 16.06 31.18 -18.50
N ILE A 62 14.81 30.81 -18.28
CA ILE A 62 13.79 30.63 -19.33
C ILE A 62 12.41 30.82 -18.73
N ASP A 63 11.53 31.50 -19.42
CA ASP A 63 10.12 31.64 -19.02
C ASP A 63 9.32 30.37 -19.32
N SER A 64 8.19 30.19 -18.62
CA SER A 64 7.36 28.99 -18.73
C SER A 64 6.71 28.84 -20.12
N LEU A 65 6.35 29.96 -20.78
CA LEU A 65 5.73 29.93 -22.10
C LEU A 65 6.70 29.37 -23.13
N THR A 66 7.96 29.86 -23.10
CA THR A 66 9.03 29.39 -24.00
C THR A 66 9.39 27.92 -23.69
N LEU A 67 9.44 27.54 -22.40
CA LEU A 67 9.86 26.22 -21.97
C LEU A 67 8.85 25.12 -22.35
N PHE A 68 7.56 25.39 -22.21
CA PHE A 68 6.48 24.42 -22.40
C PHE A 68 5.69 24.62 -23.72
N SER A 69 6.12 25.56 -24.55
CA SER A 69 5.54 25.71 -25.86
C SER A 69 5.92 24.56 -26.79
N ASP A 70 4.99 24.14 -27.63
CA ASP A 70 5.27 23.21 -28.74
C ASP A 70 5.96 23.89 -29.91
N ALA A 71 6.06 25.26 -29.89
CA ALA A 71 6.78 26.02 -30.90
C ALA A 71 8.29 25.77 -30.77
N LEU A 72 8.94 25.66 -31.91
CA LEU A 72 10.40 25.53 -32.00
C LEU A 72 11.08 26.76 -31.36
N SER A 73 11.75 26.52 -30.24
CA SER A 73 12.59 27.54 -29.60
C SER A 73 14.06 27.19 -29.80
N PRO A 74 14.90 28.15 -30.22
CA PRO A 74 16.34 27.89 -30.33
C PRO A 74 17.00 27.57 -29.00
N LYS A 75 16.31 27.87 -27.89
CA LYS A 75 16.78 27.61 -26.52
C LYS A 75 16.41 26.20 -26.01
N VAL A 76 15.42 25.54 -26.62
CA VAL A 76 14.95 24.20 -26.22
C VAL A 76 14.88 23.31 -27.46
N LYS A 77 15.77 22.31 -27.52
CA LYS A 77 15.85 21.36 -28.63
C LYS A 77 15.35 19.98 -28.17
N CYS A 78 14.24 19.54 -28.74
CA CYS A 78 13.71 18.17 -28.52
C CYS A 78 13.94 17.38 -29.83
N VAL A 79 14.63 16.24 -29.73
CA VAL A 79 15.02 15.44 -30.90
C VAL A 79 14.70 13.97 -30.65
N VAL A 80 13.98 13.33 -31.60
CA VAL A 80 13.89 11.87 -31.67
C VAL A 80 15.17 11.37 -32.34
N ASP A 81 15.94 10.53 -31.65
CA ASP A 81 17.21 9.95 -32.07
C ASP A 81 17.18 8.43 -31.87
N GLU A 82 16.97 7.71 -32.98
CA GLU A 82 16.87 6.24 -32.98
C GLU A 82 18.13 5.54 -32.44
N LYS A 83 19.28 6.23 -32.41
CA LYS A 83 20.52 5.72 -31.80
C LYS A 83 20.41 5.50 -30.29
N LEU A 84 19.37 6.05 -29.65
CA LEU A 84 19.08 5.87 -28.23
C LEU A 84 18.15 4.69 -27.95
N ALA A 85 17.94 3.77 -28.86
CA ALA A 85 17.07 2.59 -28.70
C ALA A 85 17.44 1.72 -27.48
N GLU A 86 18.70 1.74 -27.05
CA GLU A 86 19.17 1.09 -25.81
C GLU A 86 18.47 1.58 -24.54
N LEU A 87 17.91 2.78 -24.54
CA LEU A 87 17.15 3.33 -23.43
C LEU A 87 15.67 2.88 -23.44
N GLY A 88 15.25 2.16 -24.48
CA GLY A 88 13.85 1.79 -24.69
C GLY A 88 13.00 3.00 -25.08
N GLU A 89 11.72 2.75 -25.39
CA GLU A 89 10.81 3.78 -25.91
C GLU A 89 10.52 4.92 -24.91
N GLU A 90 10.64 4.67 -23.62
CA GLU A 90 10.31 5.65 -22.59
C GLU A 90 11.54 6.36 -22.00
N GLY A 91 12.75 5.95 -22.41
CA GLY A 91 14.00 6.53 -21.91
C GLY A 91 14.38 7.81 -22.64
N TYR A 92 15.21 8.65 -21.98
CA TYR A 92 15.63 9.96 -22.51
C TYR A 92 16.98 10.39 -21.95
N ILE A 93 17.58 11.38 -22.65
CA ILE A 93 18.74 12.16 -22.19
C ILE A 93 18.32 13.64 -22.16
N LEU A 94 18.50 14.29 -21.01
CA LEU A 94 18.24 15.71 -20.80
C LEU A 94 19.54 16.41 -20.39
N ASP A 95 19.98 17.38 -21.19
CA ASP A 95 21.12 18.24 -20.91
C ASP A 95 20.65 19.71 -20.78
N VAL A 96 20.87 20.31 -19.62
CA VAL A 96 20.63 21.73 -19.36
C VAL A 96 21.98 22.42 -19.11
N THR A 97 22.35 23.33 -19.98
CA THR A 97 23.63 24.02 -19.91
C THR A 97 23.44 25.56 -20.08
N SER A 98 24.50 26.33 -20.00
CA SER A 98 24.45 27.76 -20.30
C SER A 98 24.05 28.07 -21.77
N GLY A 99 24.25 27.11 -22.68
CA GLY A 99 23.89 27.21 -24.09
C GLY A 99 22.44 26.87 -24.43
N GLY A 100 21.67 26.33 -23.46
CA GLY A 100 20.28 25.93 -23.66
C GLY A 100 19.93 24.57 -23.10
N ILE A 101 18.76 24.08 -23.48
CA ILE A 101 18.20 22.80 -23.09
C ILE A 101 18.15 21.85 -24.28
N SER A 102 18.73 20.66 -24.14
CA SER A 102 18.68 19.60 -25.14
C SER A 102 18.00 18.37 -24.52
N LEU A 103 16.92 17.91 -25.15
CA LEU A 103 16.19 16.70 -24.77
C LEU A 103 16.19 15.73 -25.96
N LYS A 104 16.70 14.51 -25.74
CA LYS A 104 16.79 13.47 -26.75
C LYS A 104 16.17 12.17 -26.24
N ALA A 105 15.46 11.48 -27.11
CA ALA A 105 14.90 10.16 -26.83
C ALA A 105 14.74 9.37 -28.13
N CYS A 106 14.56 8.04 -28.08
CA CYS A 106 14.31 7.27 -29.29
C CYS A 106 12.84 7.34 -29.75
N SER A 107 11.93 7.84 -28.92
CA SER A 107 10.51 7.94 -29.21
C SER A 107 9.86 9.23 -28.67
N ARG A 108 8.60 9.47 -29.05
CA ARG A 108 7.79 10.56 -28.51
C ARG A 108 7.51 10.38 -27.01
N ALA A 109 7.33 9.13 -26.55
CA ALA A 109 7.11 8.81 -25.13
C ALA A 109 8.32 9.23 -24.29
N GLY A 110 9.53 8.89 -24.71
CA GLY A 110 10.75 9.32 -24.02
C GLY A 110 10.90 10.86 -23.97
N LEU A 111 10.57 11.56 -25.06
CA LEU A 111 10.55 13.03 -25.05
C LEU A 111 9.51 13.57 -24.06
N PHE A 112 8.34 12.94 -23.97
CA PHE A 112 7.30 13.32 -23.00
C PHE A 112 7.81 13.19 -21.57
N TYR A 113 8.38 12.03 -21.19
CA TYR A 113 8.89 11.83 -19.83
C TYR A 113 10.07 12.74 -19.49
N GLY A 114 10.91 13.06 -20.46
CA GLY A 114 11.94 14.07 -20.30
C GLY A 114 11.37 15.47 -20.07
N LYS A 115 10.30 15.86 -20.78
CA LYS A 115 9.56 17.12 -20.52
C LYS A 115 8.94 17.13 -19.11
N MET A 116 8.42 15.97 -18.59
CA MET A 116 7.90 15.88 -17.22
C MET A 116 9.02 16.10 -16.18
N THR A 117 10.20 15.53 -16.42
CA THR A 117 11.38 15.82 -15.58
C THR A 117 11.75 17.31 -15.62
N LEU A 118 11.77 17.92 -16.79
CA LEU A 118 12.05 19.33 -16.95
C LEU A 118 11.02 20.20 -16.22
N ARG A 119 9.73 19.86 -16.29
CA ARG A 119 8.64 20.50 -15.53
C ARG A 119 8.86 20.46 -14.02
N GLN A 120 9.37 19.35 -13.50
CA GLN A 120 9.66 19.21 -12.06
C GLN A 120 10.88 20.05 -11.64
N LEU A 121 11.89 20.19 -12.52
CA LEU A 121 13.09 20.97 -12.29
C LEU A 121 12.86 22.49 -12.38
N TYR A 122 11.85 22.91 -13.11
CA TYR A 122 11.54 24.31 -13.33
C TYR A 122 10.99 24.98 -12.07
N ALA A 123 11.61 26.09 -11.68
CA ALA A 123 11.16 26.97 -10.60
C ALA A 123 11.68 28.41 -10.84
N ASP A 124 10.88 29.41 -10.55
CA ASP A 124 11.26 30.84 -10.59
C ASP A 124 11.92 31.25 -11.91
N ASN A 125 11.35 30.82 -13.04
CA ASN A 125 11.90 31.06 -14.38
C ASN A 125 13.32 30.52 -14.58
N LYS A 126 13.69 29.44 -13.91
CA LYS A 126 15.02 28.83 -13.94
C LYS A 126 14.96 27.33 -13.97
N VAL A 127 15.93 26.72 -14.64
CA VAL A 127 16.20 25.26 -14.59
C VAL A 127 17.67 25.07 -14.19
N PRO A 128 18.01 24.24 -13.21
CA PRO A 128 19.40 24.01 -12.83
C PRO A 128 20.19 23.36 -13.96
N TYR A 129 21.48 23.70 -14.09
CA TYR A 129 22.35 22.98 -15.00
C TYR A 129 22.47 21.54 -14.55
N VAL A 130 22.08 20.60 -15.41
CA VAL A 130 22.03 19.19 -15.11
C VAL A 130 22.15 18.35 -16.37
N ARG A 131 22.80 17.22 -16.25
CA ARG A 131 22.73 16.14 -17.21
C ARG A 131 22.00 14.97 -16.59
N ILE A 132 21.01 14.42 -17.30
CA ILE A 132 20.20 13.30 -16.87
C ILE A 132 20.17 12.25 -17.98
N LYS A 133 20.43 10.97 -17.63
CA LYS A 133 20.13 9.79 -18.45
C LYS A 133 19.16 8.91 -17.68
N ASP A 134 17.99 8.61 -18.25
CA ASP A 134 16.90 8.00 -17.49
C ASP A 134 16.06 7.05 -18.34
N LYS A 135 15.54 6.00 -17.72
CA LYS A 135 14.57 5.05 -18.27
C LYS A 135 13.81 4.33 -17.16
N PRO A 136 12.59 3.84 -17.41
CA PRO A 136 11.84 3.10 -16.41
C PRO A 136 12.43 1.72 -16.12
N ARG A 137 12.26 1.28 -14.86
CA ARG A 137 12.56 -0.09 -14.42
C ARG A 137 11.50 -1.09 -14.91
N PHE A 138 10.21 -0.72 -14.83
CA PHE A 138 9.08 -1.55 -15.18
C PHE A 138 8.27 -0.96 -16.32
N SER A 139 7.70 -1.83 -17.17
CA SER A 139 6.81 -1.46 -18.27
C SER A 139 5.39 -1.11 -17.80
N HIS A 140 4.93 -1.68 -16.67
CA HIS A 140 3.65 -1.37 -16.04
C HIS A 140 3.88 -0.55 -14.76
N ARG A 141 3.33 0.66 -14.74
CA ARG A 141 3.40 1.59 -13.61
C ARG A 141 2.01 2.20 -13.44
N GLY A 142 1.19 1.55 -12.59
CA GLY A 142 -0.25 1.77 -12.57
C GLY A 142 -0.79 2.43 -11.32
N ILE A 143 -1.96 3.06 -11.50
CA ILE A 143 -2.92 3.40 -10.45
C ILE A 143 -4.30 2.92 -10.89
N MET A 144 -5.02 2.24 -10.00
CA MET A 144 -6.41 1.91 -10.15
C MET A 144 -7.28 2.88 -9.38
N VAL A 145 -8.40 3.30 -9.97
CA VAL A 145 -9.47 4.04 -9.29
C VAL A 145 -10.79 3.31 -9.51
N ASP A 146 -11.44 2.97 -8.39
CA ASP A 146 -12.80 2.45 -8.36
C ASP A 146 -13.81 3.60 -8.55
N VAL A 147 -14.56 3.56 -9.63
CA VAL A 147 -15.64 4.53 -9.90
C VAL A 147 -17.04 3.93 -9.70
N SER A 148 -17.09 2.64 -9.32
CA SER A 148 -18.34 1.94 -9.06
C SER A 148 -18.89 2.26 -7.67
N ARG A 149 -18.08 2.12 -6.61
CA ARG A 149 -18.53 2.39 -5.23
C ARG A 149 -18.84 3.85 -5.01
N HIS A 150 -18.05 4.78 -5.60
CA HIS A 150 -18.41 6.19 -5.77
C HIS A 150 -18.04 6.65 -7.18
N PHE A 151 -18.95 7.40 -7.80
CA PHE A 151 -18.77 7.94 -9.13
C PHE A 151 -17.94 9.22 -9.10
N PHE A 152 -17.01 9.35 -10.03
CA PHE A 152 -16.19 10.55 -10.27
C PHE A 152 -16.46 11.06 -11.69
N SER A 153 -16.57 12.36 -11.85
CA SER A 153 -16.78 13.00 -13.15
C SER A 153 -15.59 12.79 -14.10
N LYS A 154 -15.80 12.97 -15.39
CA LYS A 154 -14.71 12.88 -16.37
C LYS A 154 -13.60 13.89 -16.14
N GLU A 155 -13.93 15.06 -15.60
CA GLU A 155 -12.96 16.10 -15.26
C GLU A 155 -12.07 15.63 -14.10
N GLU A 156 -12.67 15.04 -13.06
CA GLU A 156 -11.93 14.47 -11.92
C GLU A 156 -11.01 13.32 -12.36
N ILE A 157 -11.46 12.46 -13.26
CA ILE A 157 -10.62 11.38 -13.84
C ILE A 157 -9.47 11.97 -14.66
N LYS A 158 -9.71 12.99 -15.48
CA LYS A 158 -8.65 13.69 -16.24
C LYS A 158 -7.63 14.34 -15.30
N GLU A 159 -8.05 14.89 -14.17
CA GLU A 159 -7.14 15.45 -13.17
C GLU A 159 -6.22 14.38 -12.59
N MET A 160 -6.74 13.20 -12.23
CA MET A 160 -5.91 12.07 -11.78
C MET A 160 -4.91 11.65 -12.86
N ILE A 161 -5.36 11.49 -14.11
CA ILE A 161 -4.51 11.13 -15.26
C ILE A 161 -3.39 12.18 -15.47
N ASN A 162 -3.71 13.47 -15.31
CA ASN A 162 -2.71 14.54 -15.42
C ASN A 162 -1.59 14.38 -14.39
N TRP A 163 -1.94 14.16 -13.11
CA TRP A 163 -0.93 13.96 -12.07
C TRP A 163 -0.15 12.65 -12.23
N MET A 164 -0.79 11.58 -12.67
CA MET A 164 -0.10 10.34 -13.03
C MET A 164 0.98 10.60 -14.08
N SER A 165 0.68 11.39 -15.10
CA SER A 165 1.62 11.72 -16.19
C SER A 165 2.85 12.50 -15.69
N VAL A 166 2.66 13.48 -14.79
CA VAL A 166 3.74 14.28 -14.19
C VAL A 166 4.74 13.40 -13.45
N TYR A 167 4.27 12.34 -12.80
CA TYR A 167 5.09 11.38 -12.06
C TYR A 167 5.42 10.11 -12.85
N LYS A 168 5.26 10.14 -14.18
CA LYS A 168 5.69 9.07 -15.12
C LYS A 168 5.00 7.72 -14.92
N LEU A 169 3.80 7.72 -14.37
CA LEU A 169 2.92 6.55 -14.40
C LEU A 169 2.30 6.42 -15.79
N ASN A 170 2.09 5.19 -16.28
CA ASN A 170 1.67 4.94 -17.67
C ASN A 170 0.46 4.01 -17.82
N ARG A 171 -0.13 3.54 -16.73
CA ARG A 171 -1.32 2.68 -16.75
C ARG A 171 -2.36 3.23 -15.78
N PHE A 172 -3.52 3.62 -16.32
CA PHE A 172 -4.68 3.95 -15.52
C PHE A 172 -5.65 2.76 -15.57
N HIS A 173 -5.78 2.04 -14.46
CA HIS A 173 -6.72 0.94 -14.32
C HIS A 173 -8.05 1.53 -13.86
N TRP A 174 -9.07 1.42 -14.71
CA TRP A 174 -10.38 2.04 -14.49
C TRP A 174 -11.39 0.97 -14.13
N HIS A 175 -11.72 0.86 -12.84
CA HIS A 175 -12.66 -0.12 -12.31
C HIS A 175 -14.09 0.41 -12.50
N LEU A 176 -14.73 -0.01 -13.60
CA LEU A 176 -15.96 0.60 -14.14
C LEU A 176 -17.25 -0.03 -13.62
N THR A 177 -17.19 -1.26 -13.10
CA THR A 177 -18.39 -2.00 -12.64
C THR A 177 -18.09 -2.78 -11.37
N ASP A 178 -19.04 -2.78 -10.46
CA ASP A 178 -19.04 -3.54 -9.21
C ASP A 178 -20.41 -3.42 -8.57
N ASP A 179 -20.69 -4.08 -7.45
CA ASP A 179 -21.94 -4.08 -6.68
C ASP A 179 -22.54 -2.67 -6.45
N GLY A 180 -21.70 -1.62 -6.51
CA GLY A 180 -22.06 -0.21 -6.27
C GLY A 180 -22.67 0.53 -7.44
N GLY A 181 -22.50 0.03 -8.66
CA GLY A 181 -23.10 0.62 -9.85
C GLY A 181 -22.36 0.33 -11.14
N TRP A 182 -23.09 0.36 -12.22
CA TRP A 182 -22.61 0.24 -13.59
C TRP A 182 -22.29 1.61 -14.17
N ARG A 183 -21.10 1.81 -14.77
CA ARG A 183 -20.61 3.16 -15.08
C ARG A 183 -20.42 3.51 -16.55
N PHE A 184 -20.91 2.69 -17.51
CA PHE A 184 -20.78 3.02 -18.92
C PHE A 184 -21.94 2.45 -19.76
N GLU A 185 -22.16 3.02 -20.94
CA GLU A 185 -23.23 2.64 -21.84
C GLU A 185 -22.90 1.33 -22.60
N VAL A 186 -23.88 0.41 -22.60
CA VAL A 186 -23.90 -0.78 -23.46
C VAL A 186 -25.19 -0.77 -24.23
N GLU A 187 -25.11 -0.65 -25.55
CA GLU A 187 -26.26 -0.42 -26.42
C GLU A 187 -27.31 -1.55 -26.34
N ASP A 188 -26.86 -2.80 -26.34
CA ASP A 188 -27.73 -3.98 -26.22
C ASP A 188 -28.35 -4.13 -24.82
N TYR A 189 -27.79 -3.43 -23.80
CA TYR A 189 -28.18 -3.56 -22.40
C TYR A 189 -28.41 -2.20 -21.73
N PRO A 190 -29.33 -1.34 -22.23
CA PRO A 190 -29.51 0.04 -21.79
C PRO A 190 -30.01 0.16 -20.33
N GLU A 191 -30.63 -0.88 -19.78
CA GLU A 191 -31.12 -0.87 -18.40
C GLU A 191 -29.98 -0.85 -17.35
N LEU A 192 -28.76 -1.19 -17.73
CA LEU A 192 -27.59 -1.09 -16.84
C LEU A 192 -27.39 0.34 -16.33
N THR A 193 -27.33 1.32 -17.23
CA THR A 193 -27.17 2.73 -16.84
C THR A 193 -28.47 3.31 -16.32
N LYS A 194 -29.63 2.97 -16.90
CA LYS A 194 -30.93 3.50 -16.46
C LYS A 194 -31.31 3.08 -15.04
N LYS A 195 -31.04 1.82 -14.67
CA LYS A 195 -31.49 1.27 -13.38
C LYS A 195 -30.39 1.22 -12.32
N THR A 196 -29.11 1.17 -12.69
CA THR A 196 -28.06 0.85 -11.72
C THR A 196 -26.88 1.81 -11.70
N ALA A 197 -26.97 2.94 -12.42
CA ALA A 197 -25.97 4.00 -12.32
C ALA A 197 -26.19 4.92 -11.11
N PHE A 198 -27.39 4.95 -10.51
CA PHE A 198 -27.72 5.83 -9.41
C PHE A 198 -28.25 5.06 -8.19
N ARG A 199 -27.89 5.53 -7.01
CA ARG A 199 -28.21 4.93 -5.71
C ARG A 199 -29.04 5.86 -4.85
N SER A 200 -29.82 5.28 -3.92
CA SER A 200 -30.65 6.03 -2.97
C SER A 200 -29.86 6.83 -1.92
N HIS A 201 -28.61 6.53 -1.70
CA HIS A 201 -27.71 7.19 -0.73
C HIS A 201 -26.33 7.37 -1.33
N HIS A 202 -25.74 8.55 -1.11
CA HIS A 202 -24.41 8.86 -1.61
C HIS A 202 -23.32 8.00 -0.92
N LEU A 203 -23.35 7.95 0.41
CA LEU A 203 -22.35 7.19 1.16
C LEU A 203 -22.59 5.69 1.07
N TRP A 204 -21.58 4.94 0.69
CA TRP A 204 -21.61 3.48 0.54
C TRP A 204 -22.22 2.76 1.74
N ARG A 205 -21.76 3.10 2.96
CA ARG A 205 -22.24 2.46 4.19
C ARG A 205 -23.73 2.74 4.48
N GLU A 206 -24.19 3.93 4.17
CA GLU A 206 -25.61 4.29 4.34
C GLU A 206 -26.47 3.56 3.32
N TRP A 207 -26.02 3.56 2.07
CA TRP A 207 -26.68 2.83 1.00
C TRP A 207 -26.82 1.33 1.36
N TRP A 208 -25.72 0.69 1.80
CA TRP A 208 -25.71 -0.73 2.15
C TRP A 208 -26.61 -1.05 3.35
N LYS A 209 -26.61 -0.21 4.39
CA LYS A 209 -27.50 -0.35 5.56
C LYS A 209 -28.97 -0.20 5.22
N ASN A 210 -29.32 0.58 4.19
CA ASN A 210 -30.68 0.80 3.72
C ASN A 210 -31.09 -0.15 2.58
N GLY A 211 -30.46 -1.33 2.51
CA GLY A 211 -30.80 -2.43 1.61
C GLY A 211 -30.16 -2.35 0.23
N GLY A 212 -29.22 -1.42 -0.02
CA GLY A 212 -28.45 -1.32 -1.25
C GLY A 212 -29.30 -1.08 -2.48
N LYS A 213 -30.28 -0.14 -2.40
CA LYS A 213 -31.25 0.10 -3.48
C LYS A 213 -30.71 1.08 -4.52
N PHE A 214 -30.87 0.72 -5.77
CA PHE A 214 -30.74 1.62 -6.90
C PHE A 214 -32.02 2.39 -7.14
N VAL A 215 -31.90 3.58 -7.73
CA VAL A 215 -33.00 4.52 -7.97
C VAL A 215 -32.83 5.18 -9.34
N SER A 216 -33.93 5.80 -9.84
CA SER A 216 -33.85 6.63 -11.03
C SER A 216 -33.07 7.92 -10.75
N VAL A 217 -32.46 8.48 -11.80
CA VAL A 217 -31.76 9.79 -11.71
C VAL A 217 -32.65 10.92 -11.23
N ASP A 218 -33.95 10.83 -11.52
CA ASP A 218 -34.95 11.85 -11.16
C ASP A 218 -35.43 11.76 -9.70
N GLU A 219 -35.02 10.71 -8.96
CA GLU A 219 -35.41 10.57 -7.57
C GLU A 219 -34.60 11.52 -6.66
N GLN A 220 -35.30 12.14 -5.72
CA GLN A 220 -34.65 13.05 -4.78
C GLN A 220 -33.55 12.34 -3.98
N GLY A 221 -32.34 12.89 -4.03
CA GLY A 221 -31.16 12.32 -3.35
C GLY A 221 -30.44 11.21 -4.13
N ALA A 222 -30.82 10.96 -5.38
CA ALA A 222 -30.10 10.05 -6.26
C ALA A 222 -28.63 10.46 -6.36
N ALA A 223 -27.74 9.50 -6.11
CA ALA A 223 -26.28 9.69 -6.15
C ALA A 223 -25.63 8.67 -7.07
N GLY A 224 -24.77 9.12 -7.97
CA GLY A 224 -24.09 8.28 -8.94
C GLY A 224 -23.86 8.99 -10.26
N GLY A 225 -23.73 8.23 -11.31
CA GLY A 225 -23.49 8.68 -12.68
C GLY A 225 -22.94 7.55 -13.54
N TYR A 226 -22.76 7.85 -14.81
CA TYR A 226 -22.10 6.97 -15.77
C TYR A 226 -21.41 7.81 -16.84
N TYR A 227 -20.53 7.21 -17.58
CA TYR A 227 -19.82 7.82 -18.71
C TYR A 227 -20.53 7.42 -20.00
N THR A 228 -20.81 8.40 -20.85
CA THR A 228 -21.25 8.15 -22.24
C THR A 228 -20.09 7.57 -23.05
N LYS A 229 -20.40 6.99 -24.22
CA LYS A 229 -19.37 6.54 -25.15
C LYS A 229 -18.41 7.68 -25.55
N GLU A 230 -18.96 8.89 -25.69
CA GLU A 230 -18.22 10.11 -26.00
C GLU A 230 -17.30 10.54 -24.86
N ASP A 231 -17.76 10.47 -23.60
CA ASP A 231 -16.94 10.76 -22.43
C ASP A 231 -15.73 9.79 -22.34
N ILE A 232 -15.98 8.51 -22.58
CA ILE A 232 -14.88 7.50 -22.58
C ILE A 232 -13.86 7.80 -23.66
N LYS A 233 -14.30 8.09 -24.91
CA LYS A 233 -13.39 8.44 -26.00
C LYS A 233 -12.54 9.66 -25.67
N GLU A 234 -13.16 10.70 -25.12
CA GLU A 234 -12.47 11.92 -24.70
C GLU A 234 -11.43 11.66 -23.61
N ILE A 235 -11.75 10.81 -22.63
CA ILE A 235 -10.79 10.42 -21.56
C ILE A 235 -9.66 9.57 -22.14
N VAL A 236 -9.96 8.64 -23.05
CA VAL A 236 -8.96 7.78 -23.72
C VAL A 236 -7.98 8.62 -24.54
N GLU A 237 -8.46 9.59 -25.34
CA GLU A 237 -7.60 10.50 -26.10
C GLU A 237 -6.75 11.37 -25.16
N TYR A 238 -7.35 11.93 -24.10
CA TYR A 238 -6.64 12.73 -23.09
C TYR A 238 -5.51 11.94 -22.40
N ALA A 239 -5.74 10.66 -22.12
CA ALA A 239 -4.73 9.77 -21.54
C ALA A 239 -3.62 9.44 -22.58
N ALA A 240 -4.00 9.14 -23.83
CA ALA A 240 -3.07 8.83 -24.90
C ALA A 240 -2.08 9.97 -25.19
N ASP A 241 -2.54 11.23 -25.17
CA ASP A 241 -1.71 12.42 -25.31
C ASP A 241 -0.65 12.53 -24.16
N ARG A 242 -0.88 11.83 -23.07
CA ARG A 242 0.00 11.77 -21.89
C ARG A 242 0.76 10.45 -21.78
N HIS A 243 0.74 9.65 -22.83
CA HIS A 243 1.34 8.31 -22.86
C HIS A 243 0.85 7.40 -21.72
N ILE A 244 -0.43 7.55 -21.32
CA ILE A 244 -1.12 6.68 -20.39
C ILE A 244 -2.12 5.81 -21.13
N THR A 245 -2.00 4.49 -20.96
CA THR A 245 -2.98 3.52 -21.47
C THR A 245 -4.02 3.27 -20.38
N ILE A 246 -5.30 3.36 -20.73
CA ILE A 246 -6.40 3.00 -19.84
C ILE A 246 -6.67 1.51 -19.96
N ILE A 247 -6.66 0.81 -18.83
CA ILE A 247 -7.07 -0.60 -18.71
C ILE A 247 -8.45 -0.62 -18.07
N PRO A 248 -9.52 -0.93 -18.83
CA PRO A 248 -10.86 -1.03 -18.27
C PRO A 248 -11.00 -2.34 -17.49
N GLU A 249 -11.71 -2.29 -16.36
CA GLU A 249 -12.12 -3.47 -15.61
C GLU A 249 -13.65 -3.60 -15.60
N ILE A 250 -14.10 -4.82 -15.93
CA ILE A 250 -15.50 -5.24 -15.92
C ILE A 250 -15.59 -6.55 -15.15
N GLU A 251 -16.36 -6.57 -14.09
CA GLU A 251 -16.44 -7.71 -13.17
C GLU A 251 -17.18 -8.91 -13.72
N PHE A 252 -16.50 -10.04 -13.74
CA PHE A 252 -17.01 -11.38 -14.00
C PHE A 252 -16.27 -12.42 -13.15
N PRO A 253 -16.93 -13.43 -12.59
CA PRO A 253 -18.39 -13.61 -12.48
C PRO A 253 -18.97 -13.08 -11.18
N GLY A 254 -18.14 -12.54 -10.26
CA GLY A 254 -18.52 -11.93 -8.98
C GLY A 254 -18.83 -10.44 -9.12
N HIS A 255 -18.99 -9.75 -8.00
CA HIS A 255 -19.12 -8.29 -7.91
C HIS A 255 -20.06 -7.66 -8.93
N SER A 256 -21.22 -8.31 -9.20
CA SER A 256 -22.11 -7.97 -10.33
C SER A 256 -23.56 -7.79 -9.89
N ARG A 257 -23.80 -7.40 -8.62
CA ARG A 257 -25.14 -7.19 -8.09
C ARG A 257 -25.96 -6.22 -8.91
N GLU A 258 -25.34 -5.15 -9.39
CA GLU A 258 -25.96 -4.10 -10.21
C GLU A 258 -26.51 -4.68 -11.52
N VAL A 259 -25.81 -5.65 -12.14
CA VAL A 259 -26.26 -6.34 -13.35
C VAL A 259 -27.57 -7.08 -13.08
N PHE A 260 -27.69 -7.77 -11.94
CA PHE A 260 -28.86 -8.59 -11.64
C PHE A 260 -30.05 -7.77 -11.14
N VAL A 261 -29.85 -6.51 -10.80
CA VAL A 261 -30.96 -5.57 -10.59
C VAL A 261 -31.56 -5.13 -11.93
N ALA A 262 -30.73 -4.92 -12.95
CA ALA A 262 -31.16 -4.57 -14.30
C ALA A 262 -31.69 -5.78 -15.07
N TYR A 263 -30.99 -6.93 -15.00
CA TYR A 263 -31.24 -8.16 -15.75
C TYR A 263 -31.19 -9.39 -14.80
N PRO A 264 -32.24 -9.61 -14.01
CA PRO A 264 -32.24 -10.64 -12.96
C PRO A 264 -32.12 -12.07 -13.49
N GLU A 265 -32.50 -12.31 -14.76
CA GLU A 265 -32.38 -13.62 -15.41
C GLU A 265 -30.93 -14.08 -15.59
N LEU A 266 -29.94 -13.21 -15.39
CA LEU A 266 -28.51 -13.55 -15.50
C LEU A 266 -27.94 -14.16 -14.21
N CYS A 267 -28.62 -14.07 -13.06
CA CYS A 267 -28.22 -14.76 -11.84
C CYS A 267 -28.99 -16.07 -11.61
N CYS A 268 -28.48 -16.96 -10.75
CA CYS A 268 -29.09 -18.26 -10.48
C CYS A 268 -30.50 -18.18 -9.88
N ALA A 269 -30.80 -17.12 -9.13
CA ALA A 269 -32.10 -16.94 -8.46
C ALA A 269 -33.14 -16.26 -9.37
N GLU A 270 -32.74 -15.69 -10.48
CA GLU A 270 -33.58 -14.97 -11.44
C GLU A 270 -34.47 -13.87 -10.78
N LYS A 271 -33.94 -13.24 -9.72
CA LYS A 271 -34.62 -12.18 -8.96
C LYS A 271 -33.70 -11.02 -8.68
N PRO A 272 -34.16 -9.77 -8.77
CA PRO A 272 -33.39 -8.59 -8.38
C PRO A 272 -32.92 -8.69 -6.93
N TYR A 273 -31.76 -8.17 -6.63
CA TYR A 273 -31.16 -8.13 -5.29
C TYR A 273 -30.90 -9.50 -4.60
N SER A 274 -30.96 -10.60 -5.34
CA SER A 274 -30.85 -11.96 -4.78
C SER A 274 -29.50 -12.64 -4.99
N GLY A 275 -28.55 -11.98 -5.62
CA GLY A 275 -27.20 -12.51 -5.87
C GLY A 275 -26.22 -11.44 -6.32
N GLY A 276 -24.95 -11.76 -6.28
CA GLY A 276 -23.83 -10.96 -6.79
C GLY A 276 -22.95 -11.74 -7.78
N THR A 277 -23.44 -12.91 -8.28
CA THR A 277 -22.64 -13.81 -9.12
C THR A 277 -23.48 -14.31 -10.30
N PHE A 278 -22.93 -14.28 -11.50
CA PHE A 278 -23.56 -14.77 -12.72
C PHE A 278 -23.93 -16.26 -12.68
N CYS A 279 -25.03 -16.62 -13.33
CA CYS A 279 -25.40 -18.00 -13.55
C CYS A 279 -24.58 -18.61 -14.70
N VAL A 280 -23.54 -19.37 -14.38
CA VAL A 280 -22.61 -19.95 -15.38
C VAL A 280 -23.28 -20.96 -16.31
N GLY A 281 -24.35 -21.64 -15.85
CA GLY A 281 -25.12 -22.57 -16.69
C GLY A 281 -26.17 -21.91 -17.59
N ASN A 282 -26.20 -20.57 -17.69
CA ASN A 282 -27.18 -19.84 -18.49
C ASN A 282 -26.55 -19.26 -19.76
N ASP A 283 -27.04 -19.67 -20.94
CA ASP A 283 -26.53 -19.18 -22.22
C ASP A 283 -26.64 -17.68 -22.40
N LYS A 284 -27.64 -17.04 -21.77
CA LYS A 284 -27.77 -15.55 -21.75
C LYS A 284 -26.57 -14.86 -21.09
N THR A 285 -25.93 -15.50 -20.12
CA THR A 285 -24.71 -14.97 -19.47
C THR A 285 -23.61 -14.75 -20.50
N TYR A 286 -23.41 -15.68 -21.43
CA TYR A 286 -22.37 -15.57 -22.46
C TYR A 286 -22.71 -14.57 -23.54
N ALA A 287 -24.01 -14.43 -23.89
CA ALA A 287 -24.49 -13.38 -24.80
C ALA A 287 -24.24 -11.99 -24.22
N PHE A 288 -24.58 -11.81 -22.93
CA PHE A 288 -24.30 -10.60 -22.18
C PHE A 288 -22.79 -10.28 -22.14
N MET A 289 -21.97 -11.23 -21.67
CA MET A 289 -20.52 -11.09 -21.60
C MET A 289 -19.91 -10.71 -22.95
N LYS A 290 -20.35 -11.34 -24.03
CA LYS A 290 -19.86 -11.05 -25.39
C LYS A 290 -20.20 -9.63 -25.82
N SER A 291 -21.43 -9.17 -25.60
CA SER A 291 -21.84 -7.80 -25.94
C SER A 291 -21.07 -6.76 -25.13
N VAL A 292 -20.95 -6.95 -23.81
CA VAL A 292 -20.22 -6.04 -22.92
C VAL A 292 -18.74 -5.97 -23.31
N LEU A 293 -18.06 -7.12 -23.44
CA LEU A 293 -16.63 -7.14 -23.78
C LEU A 293 -16.36 -6.59 -25.19
N ASN A 294 -17.28 -6.79 -26.15
CA ASN A 294 -17.15 -6.16 -27.47
C ASN A 294 -17.27 -4.63 -27.37
N THR A 295 -18.24 -4.11 -26.60
CA THR A 295 -18.38 -2.66 -26.36
C THR A 295 -17.10 -2.09 -25.74
N VAL A 296 -16.52 -2.78 -24.74
CA VAL A 296 -15.25 -2.38 -24.11
C VAL A 296 -14.11 -2.36 -25.14
N MET A 297 -13.97 -3.39 -25.95
CA MET A 297 -12.90 -3.47 -26.97
C MET A 297 -13.05 -2.43 -28.09
N ASP A 298 -14.28 -1.95 -28.35
CA ASP A 298 -14.53 -0.87 -29.30
C ASP A 298 -14.19 0.52 -28.73
N LEU A 299 -14.38 0.72 -27.42
CA LEU A 299 -14.14 1.99 -26.75
C LEU A 299 -12.69 2.18 -26.28
N PHE A 300 -12.03 1.08 -25.90
CA PHE A 300 -10.68 1.12 -25.32
C PHE A 300 -9.66 0.48 -26.25
N PRO A 301 -8.64 1.25 -26.70
CA PRO A 301 -7.59 0.72 -27.59
C PRO A 301 -6.56 -0.14 -26.84
N SER A 302 -6.68 -0.29 -25.53
CA SER A 302 -5.77 -1.09 -24.71
C SER A 302 -5.61 -2.50 -25.24
N GLU A 303 -4.39 -2.99 -25.29
CA GLU A 303 -4.08 -4.41 -25.54
C GLU A 303 -4.69 -5.32 -24.47
N MET A 304 -4.89 -4.82 -23.27
CA MET A 304 -5.33 -5.56 -22.09
C MET A 304 -6.70 -5.10 -21.60
N VAL A 305 -7.55 -6.05 -21.19
CA VAL A 305 -8.84 -5.83 -20.53
C VAL A 305 -8.87 -6.65 -19.25
N HIS A 306 -9.23 -6.01 -18.14
CA HIS A 306 -9.37 -6.68 -16.85
C HIS A 306 -10.82 -7.16 -16.67
N ILE A 307 -10.98 -8.39 -16.18
CA ILE A 307 -12.31 -9.03 -16.06
C ILE A 307 -12.66 -9.34 -14.59
N GLY A 308 -11.93 -8.82 -13.62
CA GLY A 308 -12.09 -9.15 -12.21
C GLY A 308 -11.68 -10.57 -11.90
N GLY A 309 -12.62 -11.39 -11.49
CA GLY A 309 -12.43 -12.83 -11.21
C GLY A 309 -12.25 -13.16 -9.74
N ASP A 310 -12.21 -12.14 -8.88
CA ASP A 310 -12.00 -12.25 -7.44
C ASP A 310 -13.27 -12.57 -6.65
N GLU A 311 -13.08 -13.01 -5.41
CA GLU A 311 -14.08 -13.18 -4.34
C GLU A 311 -15.40 -13.84 -4.78
N THR A 312 -15.41 -14.64 -5.82
CA THR A 312 -16.61 -15.24 -6.41
C THR A 312 -17.36 -16.13 -5.43
N ASN A 313 -18.59 -15.76 -5.08
CA ASN A 313 -19.45 -16.56 -4.23
C ASN A 313 -20.10 -17.71 -5.01
N THR A 314 -19.56 -18.91 -4.88
CA THR A 314 -20.03 -20.13 -5.58
C THR A 314 -21.27 -20.80 -4.94
N ALA A 315 -21.78 -20.28 -3.82
CA ALA A 315 -22.87 -20.94 -3.06
C ALA A 315 -24.16 -21.10 -3.90
N ALA A 316 -24.50 -20.09 -4.72
CA ALA A 316 -25.68 -20.14 -5.57
C ALA A 316 -25.58 -21.23 -6.67
N TRP A 317 -24.40 -21.53 -7.16
CA TRP A 317 -24.18 -22.51 -8.23
C TRP A 317 -24.47 -23.95 -7.76
N LYS A 318 -24.20 -24.25 -6.48
CA LYS A 318 -24.37 -25.61 -5.91
C LYS A 318 -25.78 -26.16 -6.07
N ASN A 319 -26.78 -25.30 -5.98
CA ASN A 319 -28.20 -25.68 -6.05
C ASN A 319 -28.88 -25.27 -7.35
N CYS A 320 -28.19 -24.60 -8.25
CA CYS A 320 -28.74 -24.14 -9.54
C CYS A 320 -28.79 -25.30 -10.56
N PRO A 321 -30.00 -25.64 -11.07
CA PRO A 321 -30.13 -26.75 -12.06
C PRO A 321 -29.34 -26.49 -13.34
N LYS A 322 -29.27 -25.22 -13.81
CA LYS A 322 -28.52 -24.82 -15.01
C LYS A 322 -27.02 -25.01 -14.81
N CYS A 323 -26.46 -24.56 -13.68
CA CYS A 323 -25.05 -24.73 -13.37
C CYS A 323 -24.68 -26.20 -13.21
N ARG A 324 -25.50 -26.99 -12.52
CA ARG A 324 -25.30 -28.44 -12.40
C ARG A 324 -25.41 -29.17 -13.74
N GLY A 325 -26.35 -28.76 -14.60
CA GLY A 325 -26.46 -29.28 -15.96
C GLY A 325 -25.20 -29.02 -16.79
N LEU A 326 -24.62 -27.84 -16.69
CA LEU A 326 -23.33 -27.51 -17.34
C LEU A 326 -22.20 -28.38 -16.79
N MET A 327 -22.12 -28.52 -15.44
CA MET A 327 -21.10 -29.39 -14.82
C MET A 327 -21.16 -30.82 -15.35
N THR A 328 -22.38 -31.37 -15.49
CA THR A 328 -22.57 -32.72 -16.03
C THR A 328 -22.14 -32.78 -17.51
N LYS A 329 -22.54 -31.80 -18.31
CA LYS A 329 -22.23 -31.74 -19.76
C LYS A 329 -20.71 -31.68 -20.02
N GLU A 330 -20.01 -30.87 -19.21
CA GLU A 330 -18.56 -30.62 -19.34
C GLU A 330 -17.70 -31.55 -18.46
N ASN A 331 -18.30 -32.57 -17.82
CA ASN A 331 -17.62 -33.51 -16.92
C ASN A 331 -16.81 -32.84 -15.79
N MET A 332 -17.32 -31.73 -15.24
CA MET A 332 -16.69 -31.01 -14.14
C MET A 332 -16.86 -31.75 -12.83
N LYS A 333 -15.79 -31.86 -12.06
CA LYS A 333 -15.76 -32.60 -10.78
C LYS A 333 -16.03 -31.70 -9.57
N ASP A 334 -15.69 -30.42 -9.69
CA ASP A 334 -15.72 -29.45 -8.62
C ASP A 334 -16.46 -28.17 -9.07
N ILE A 335 -17.12 -27.52 -8.12
CA ILE A 335 -17.81 -26.24 -8.31
C ILE A 335 -16.87 -25.14 -8.77
N HIS A 336 -15.59 -25.17 -8.38
CA HIS A 336 -14.57 -24.22 -8.79
C HIS A 336 -14.22 -24.33 -10.29
N GLU A 337 -14.52 -25.46 -10.94
CA GLU A 337 -14.34 -25.61 -12.37
C GLU A 337 -15.32 -24.73 -13.17
N LEU A 338 -16.49 -24.40 -12.59
CA LEU A 338 -17.41 -23.41 -13.19
C LEU A 338 -16.78 -22.00 -13.25
N HIS A 339 -16.07 -21.60 -12.20
CA HIS A 339 -15.32 -20.35 -12.19
C HIS A 339 -14.27 -20.34 -13.32
N ASN A 340 -13.47 -21.39 -13.39
CA ASN A 340 -12.47 -21.52 -14.45
C ASN A 340 -13.10 -21.53 -15.86
N TYR A 341 -14.28 -22.11 -15.99
CA TYR A 341 -15.00 -22.20 -17.28
C TYR A 341 -15.45 -20.81 -17.74
N ILE A 342 -16.16 -20.04 -16.92
CA ILE A 342 -16.62 -18.70 -17.29
C ILE A 342 -15.47 -17.74 -17.58
N ILE A 343 -14.40 -17.78 -16.79
CA ILE A 343 -13.18 -17.01 -17.06
C ILE A 343 -12.56 -17.42 -18.41
N GLY A 344 -12.56 -18.73 -18.74
CA GLY A 344 -12.08 -19.22 -20.03
C GLY A 344 -12.92 -18.75 -21.22
N GLU A 345 -14.24 -18.59 -21.05
CA GLU A 345 -15.10 -18.02 -22.08
C GLU A 345 -14.82 -16.53 -22.29
N ALA A 346 -14.60 -15.75 -21.20
CA ALA A 346 -14.17 -14.36 -21.30
C ALA A 346 -12.82 -14.24 -22.05
N GLU A 347 -11.85 -15.09 -21.69
CA GLU A 347 -10.54 -15.16 -22.36
C GLU A 347 -10.67 -15.41 -23.87
N LYS A 348 -11.52 -16.35 -24.27
CA LYS A 348 -11.78 -16.64 -25.69
C LYS A 348 -12.35 -15.44 -26.45
N ILE A 349 -13.31 -14.73 -25.83
CA ILE A 349 -13.91 -13.52 -26.41
C ILE A 349 -12.84 -12.44 -26.63
N LEU A 350 -12.03 -12.14 -25.62
CA LEU A 350 -10.98 -11.15 -25.71
C LEU A 350 -9.92 -11.53 -26.75
N LYS A 351 -9.45 -12.77 -26.72
CA LYS A 351 -8.46 -13.31 -27.65
C LYS A 351 -8.94 -13.29 -29.11
N SER A 352 -10.25 -13.49 -29.35
CA SER A 352 -10.84 -13.45 -30.70
C SER A 352 -10.66 -12.09 -31.39
N ARG A 353 -10.41 -11.04 -30.62
CA ARG A 353 -10.13 -9.67 -31.08
C ARG A 353 -8.71 -9.19 -30.76
N GLY A 354 -7.79 -10.12 -30.49
CA GLY A 354 -6.37 -9.83 -30.25
C GLY A 354 -6.09 -9.12 -28.92
N ARG A 355 -7.00 -9.23 -27.94
CA ARG A 355 -6.80 -8.65 -26.62
C ARG A 355 -6.31 -9.69 -25.63
N ARG A 356 -5.47 -9.25 -24.68
CA ARG A 356 -5.01 -10.05 -23.55
C ARG A 356 -5.96 -9.84 -22.36
N MET A 357 -6.26 -10.92 -21.67
CA MET A 357 -7.05 -10.86 -20.44
C MET A 357 -6.15 -10.53 -19.24
N ILE A 358 -6.59 -9.65 -18.37
CA ILE A 358 -6.08 -9.54 -16.99
C ILE A 358 -7.17 -10.03 -16.04
N GLY A 359 -6.79 -10.60 -14.90
CA GLY A 359 -7.69 -10.84 -13.79
C GLY A 359 -6.91 -10.92 -12.48
N TRP A 360 -7.63 -10.82 -11.39
CA TRP A 360 -7.05 -10.96 -10.05
C TRP A 360 -6.46 -12.36 -9.88
N ASP A 361 -5.62 -12.56 -8.87
CA ASP A 361 -4.82 -13.80 -8.77
C ASP A 361 -5.65 -15.09 -8.57
N GLU A 362 -6.97 -15.00 -8.33
CA GLU A 362 -7.91 -16.11 -8.33
C GLU A 362 -8.07 -16.80 -9.67
N ILE A 363 -7.84 -16.08 -10.79
CA ILE A 363 -7.93 -16.68 -12.12
C ILE A 363 -6.75 -17.59 -12.46
N ALA A 364 -5.67 -17.54 -11.68
CA ALA A 364 -4.45 -18.31 -11.93
C ALA A 364 -4.76 -19.83 -11.91
N ASN A 365 -4.63 -20.46 -13.06
CA ASN A 365 -4.94 -21.88 -13.26
C ASN A 365 -4.00 -22.48 -14.30
N GLU A 366 -3.58 -23.74 -14.14
CA GLU A 366 -2.66 -24.41 -15.06
C GLU A 366 -3.20 -24.54 -16.50
N LYS A 367 -4.52 -24.53 -16.67
CA LYS A 367 -5.19 -24.58 -17.97
C LYS A 367 -5.34 -23.21 -18.64
N ARG A 368 -4.99 -22.10 -17.97
CA ARG A 368 -5.11 -20.76 -18.50
C ARG A 368 -4.07 -20.50 -19.60
N ASP A 369 -4.45 -19.74 -20.63
CA ASP A 369 -3.52 -19.31 -21.68
C ASP A 369 -2.40 -18.44 -21.07
N LYS A 370 -1.16 -18.67 -21.48
CA LYS A 370 0.00 -17.92 -20.98
C LYS A 370 0.03 -16.45 -21.41
N SER A 371 -0.80 -16.07 -22.38
CA SER A 371 -0.98 -14.67 -22.74
C SER A 371 -1.81 -13.89 -21.71
N SER A 372 -2.55 -14.55 -20.81
CA SER A 372 -3.26 -13.90 -19.73
C SER A 372 -2.30 -13.33 -18.69
N VAL A 373 -2.66 -12.19 -18.08
CA VAL A 373 -1.88 -11.48 -17.07
C VAL A 373 -2.52 -11.69 -15.71
N ILE A 374 -1.73 -12.03 -14.72
CA ILE A 374 -2.19 -12.23 -13.33
C ILE A 374 -1.92 -10.98 -12.52
N MET A 375 -2.96 -10.36 -11.96
CA MET A 375 -2.82 -9.25 -11.03
C MET A 375 -2.88 -9.77 -9.59
N SER A 376 -1.73 -9.73 -8.89
CA SER A 376 -1.58 -10.35 -7.57
C SER A 376 -1.84 -9.33 -6.46
N TRP A 377 -2.96 -9.50 -5.72
CA TRP A 377 -3.40 -8.58 -4.66
C TRP A 377 -3.33 -9.15 -3.25
N ARG A 378 -3.57 -10.46 -3.06
CA ARG A 378 -3.60 -11.12 -1.74
C ARG A 378 -2.22 -11.26 -1.08
N GLY A 379 -1.19 -10.83 -1.78
CA GLY A 379 0.22 -10.84 -1.36
C GLY A 379 1.11 -11.10 -2.57
N GLU A 380 2.41 -11.16 -2.35
CA GLU A 380 3.39 -11.33 -3.43
C GLU A 380 3.49 -12.77 -3.91
N GLN A 381 3.21 -13.75 -3.03
CA GLN A 381 3.50 -15.15 -3.30
C GLN A 381 2.72 -15.70 -4.50
N ALA A 382 1.43 -15.35 -4.63
CA ALA A 382 0.60 -15.80 -5.77
C ALA A 382 1.17 -15.30 -7.11
N GLY A 383 1.61 -14.03 -7.14
CA GLY A 383 2.25 -13.45 -8.32
C GLY A 383 3.61 -14.09 -8.63
N ILE A 384 4.45 -14.33 -7.62
CA ILE A 384 5.73 -15.01 -7.76
C ILE A 384 5.52 -16.43 -8.32
N ASP A 385 4.53 -17.17 -7.83
CA ASP A 385 4.23 -18.52 -8.30
C ASP A 385 3.66 -18.52 -9.73
N ALA A 386 2.89 -17.50 -10.11
CA ALA A 386 2.41 -17.29 -11.46
C ALA A 386 3.56 -16.96 -12.42
N ALA A 387 4.47 -16.06 -12.04
CA ALA A 387 5.66 -15.71 -12.82
C ALA A 387 6.57 -16.92 -13.08
N LYS A 388 6.81 -17.76 -12.05
CA LYS A 388 7.55 -19.02 -12.20
C LYS A 388 6.88 -20.03 -13.14
N LYS A 389 5.57 -19.91 -13.33
CA LYS A 389 4.81 -20.70 -14.30
C LYS A 389 4.75 -20.07 -15.69
N GLY A 390 5.42 -18.94 -15.92
CA GLY A 390 5.50 -18.23 -17.21
C GLY A 390 4.27 -17.38 -17.53
N TYR A 391 3.54 -16.88 -16.53
CA TYR A 391 2.53 -15.84 -16.69
C TYR A 391 3.14 -14.47 -16.47
N ASP A 392 2.74 -13.50 -17.27
CA ASP A 392 3.01 -12.11 -16.97
C ASP A 392 2.22 -11.68 -15.73
N VAL A 393 2.85 -10.87 -14.86
CA VAL A 393 2.31 -10.54 -13.54
C VAL A 393 2.40 -9.04 -13.28
N ILE A 394 1.33 -8.48 -12.73
CA ILE A 394 1.29 -7.14 -12.15
C ILE A 394 1.12 -7.31 -10.63
N LEU A 395 2.04 -6.74 -9.85
CA LEU A 395 2.02 -6.85 -8.40
C LEU A 395 1.28 -5.64 -7.78
N THR A 396 0.28 -5.94 -6.98
CA THR A 396 -0.50 -4.96 -6.25
C THR A 396 -0.88 -5.44 -4.84
N PRO A 397 0.10 -5.96 -4.05
CA PRO A 397 -0.18 -6.60 -2.77
C PRO A 397 -0.84 -5.61 -1.79
N LEU A 398 -1.95 -6.02 -1.22
CA LEU A 398 -2.82 -5.19 -0.38
C LEU A 398 -2.08 -4.53 0.80
N HIS A 399 -1.04 -5.19 1.34
CA HIS A 399 -0.27 -4.67 2.47
C HIS A 399 0.61 -3.46 2.12
N TYR A 400 0.95 -3.27 0.83
CA TYR A 400 1.85 -2.21 0.37
C TYR A 400 1.19 -1.21 -0.59
N LEU A 401 0.24 -1.68 -1.41
CA LEU A 401 -0.23 -0.93 -2.59
C LEU A 401 -1.74 -0.63 -2.58
N TYR A 402 -2.47 -0.96 -1.50
CA TYR A 402 -3.84 -0.49 -1.30
C TYR A 402 -3.82 0.88 -0.65
N LEU A 403 -4.07 1.90 -1.48
CA LEU A 403 -4.02 3.30 -1.09
C LEU A 403 -5.35 3.82 -0.54
N ASP A 404 -6.35 2.97 -0.41
CA ASP A 404 -7.60 3.19 0.32
C ASP A 404 -7.49 2.87 1.81
N TYR A 405 -6.33 2.36 2.26
CA TYR A 405 -6.00 2.11 3.67
C TYR A 405 -5.52 3.39 4.36
N PHE A 406 -5.71 3.45 5.69
CA PHE A 406 -5.19 4.54 6.51
C PHE A 406 -3.69 4.75 6.30
N GLN A 407 -3.26 6.00 6.25
CA GLN A 407 -1.85 6.37 6.12
C GLN A 407 -1.28 6.98 7.41
N ALA A 408 -2.13 7.40 8.33
CA ALA A 408 -1.78 7.81 9.69
C ALA A 408 -2.70 7.14 10.72
N SER A 409 -2.81 7.71 11.93
CA SER A 409 -3.68 7.16 12.97
C SER A 409 -5.16 7.30 12.60
N PRO A 410 -5.97 6.23 12.62
CA PRO A 410 -7.36 6.25 12.17
C PRO A 410 -8.26 7.27 12.89
N ASP A 411 -7.91 7.70 14.11
CA ASP A 411 -8.61 8.73 14.86
C ASP A 411 -8.36 10.16 14.36
N LYS A 412 -7.37 10.35 13.49
CA LYS A 412 -6.96 11.64 12.93
C LYS A 412 -7.20 11.76 11.42
N GLU A 413 -7.70 10.70 10.81
CA GLU A 413 -7.89 10.61 9.36
C GLU A 413 -9.37 10.56 8.96
N PRO A 414 -9.70 10.91 7.72
CA PRO A 414 -10.98 10.56 7.14
C PRO A 414 -11.22 9.06 7.21
N LEU A 415 -12.47 8.62 7.15
CA LEU A 415 -12.79 7.20 7.10
C LEU A 415 -12.10 6.54 5.91
N ALA A 416 -11.52 5.37 6.18
CA ALA A 416 -10.81 4.57 5.18
C ALA A 416 -11.06 3.09 5.44
N HIS A 417 -10.55 2.22 4.60
CA HIS A 417 -10.53 0.79 4.88
C HIS A 417 -9.58 0.49 6.06
N ASP A 418 -9.79 -0.61 6.77
CA ASP A 418 -9.15 -0.91 8.06
C ASP A 418 -7.66 -1.34 8.02
N GLY A 419 -7.04 -1.26 6.84
CA GLY A 419 -5.59 -1.48 6.70
C GLY A 419 -4.76 -0.25 7.09
N TYR A 420 -3.43 -0.41 7.09
CA TYR A 420 -2.48 0.67 7.39
C TYR A 420 -1.32 0.64 6.39
N THR A 421 -1.27 1.65 5.53
CA THR A 421 -0.30 1.76 4.45
C THR A 421 0.30 3.17 4.40
N PRO A 422 1.19 3.53 5.36
CA PRO A 422 1.89 4.81 5.35
C PRO A 422 2.85 4.90 4.16
N ILE A 423 3.20 6.10 3.76
CA ILE A 423 4.05 6.35 2.57
C ILE A 423 5.42 5.65 2.65
N GLU A 424 6.03 5.53 3.85
CA GLU A 424 7.28 4.78 4.03
C GLU A 424 7.12 3.31 3.63
N LYS A 425 5.99 2.70 4.00
CA LYS A 425 5.68 1.30 3.68
C LYS A 425 5.53 1.09 2.17
N VAL A 426 4.82 1.99 1.48
CA VAL A 426 4.72 1.98 0.01
C VAL A 426 6.10 2.09 -0.62
N TYR A 427 6.92 3.05 -0.16
CA TYR A 427 8.24 3.32 -0.74
C TYR A 427 9.24 2.19 -0.51
N THR A 428 9.18 1.51 0.63
CA THR A 428 10.09 0.41 0.98
C THR A 428 9.70 -0.92 0.33
N TYR A 429 8.61 -0.97 -0.41
CA TYR A 429 8.20 -2.16 -1.13
C TYR A 429 9.27 -2.59 -2.15
N ARG A 430 9.58 -3.89 -2.15
CA ARG A 430 10.55 -4.54 -3.06
C ARG A 430 9.81 -5.54 -3.93
N PRO A 431 9.40 -5.15 -5.15
CA PRO A 431 8.58 -6.00 -6.04
C PRO A 431 9.27 -7.30 -6.46
N ILE A 432 10.59 -7.28 -6.56
CA ILE A 432 11.39 -8.43 -6.98
C ILE A 432 12.15 -8.95 -5.76
N PRO A 433 11.80 -10.13 -5.22
CA PRO A 433 12.57 -10.74 -4.15
C PRO A 433 13.89 -11.32 -4.67
N ASP A 434 14.93 -11.28 -3.86
CA ASP A 434 16.28 -11.77 -4.21
C ASP A 434 16.30 -13.27 -4.58
N THR A 435 15.23 -14.01 -4.26
CA THR A 435 15.08 -15.45 -4.53
C THR A 435 14.46 -15.76 -5.90
N LEU A 436 14.04 -14.74 -6.65
CA LEU A 436 13.44 -14.91 -7.97
C LEU A 436 14.53 -15.03 -9.03
N ASN A 437 14.47 -16.07 -9.88
CA ASN A 437 15.40 -16.22 -10.98
C ASN A 437 15.11 -15.24 -12.15
N ASP A 438 16.07 -15.03 -13.03
CA ASP A 438 15.98 -14.06 -14.13
C ASP A 438 14.82 -14.34 -15.10
N GLU A 439 14.49 -15.61 -15.35
CA GLU A 439 13.38 -16.01 -16.22
C GLU A 439 12.05 -15.57 -15.64
N ALA A 440 11.77 -15.88 -14.38
CA ALA A 440 10.55 -15.45 -13.70
C ALA A 440 10.52 -13.93 -13.45
N HIS A 441 11.69 -13.29 -13.23
CA HIS A 441 11.80 -11.84 -13.13
C HIS A 441 11.29 -11.15 -14.42
N ALA A 442 11.62 -11.68 -15.60
CA ALA A 442 11.17 -11.11 -16.88
C ALA A 442 9.65 -11.04 -17.03
N HIS A 443 8.91 -11.90 -16.31
CA HIS A 443 7.46 -11.90 -16.29
C HIS A 443 6.83 -10.90 -15.34
N ILE A 444 7.59 -10.22 -14.47
CA ILE A 444 7.05 -9.16 -13.61
C ILE A 444 6.98 -7.86 -14.41
N LEU A 445 5.80 -7.54 -14.94
CA LEU A 445 5.56 -6.33 -15.75
C LEU A 445 5.72 -5.06 -14.92
N GLY A 446 5.38 -5.11 -13.63
CA GLY A 446 5.49 -3.97 -12.73
C GLY A 446 4.53 -4.00 -11.57
N ILE A 447 4.21 -2.79 -11.06
CA ILE A 447 3.37 -2.59 -9.89
C ILE A 447 2.24 -1.61 -10.15
N GLN A 448 1.21 -1.69 -9.30
CA GLN A 448 0.07 -0.79 -9.33
C GLN A 448 -0.42 -0.49 -7.92
N GLY A 449 -0.74 0.79 -7.65
CA GLY A 449 -1.47 1.19 -6.46
C GLY A 449 -2.98 1.14 -6.71
N ASN A 450 -3.75 0.58 -5.78
CA ASN A 450 -5.20 0.47 -5.88
C ASN A 450 -5.89 1.42 -4.92
N ILE A 451 -6.99 2.05 -5.38
CA ILE A 451 -7.82 2.96 -4.58
C ILE A 451 -9.27 2.51 -4.71
N TRP A 452 -9.70 1.65 -3.79
CA TRP A 452 -11.10 1.26 -3.62
C TRP A 452 -11.86 2.39 -2.95
N THR A 453 -13.11 2.63 -3.35
CA THR A 453 -13.81 3.88 -2.99
C THR A 453 -15.01 3.71 -2.08
N GLU A 454 -15.20 2.57 -1.41
CA GLU A 454 -16.29 2.38 -0.45
C GLU A 454 -16.34 3.47 0.62
N TRP A 455 -15.18 3.99 1.00
CA TRP A 455 -15.03 5.03 2.03
C TRP A 455 -14.62 6.40 1.45
N ILE A 456 -14.44 6.50 0.14
CA ILE A 456 -13.92 7.68 -0.55
C ILE A 456 -15.03 8.33 -1.41
N PRO A 457 -15.86 9.22 -0.84
CA PRO A 457 -17.07 9.69 -1.48
C PRO A 457 -16.89 10.84 -2.48
N ASN A 458 -15.70 11.44 -2.60
CA ASN A 458 -15.47 12.59 -3.45
C ASN A 458 -13.99 12.79 -3.79
N MET A 459 -13.70 13.65 -4.78
CA MET A 459 -12.35 13.89 -5.29
C MET A 459 -11.38 14.38 -4.22
N LYS A 460 -11.78 15.27 -3.31
CA LYS A 460 -10.89 15.75 -2.23
C LYS A 460 -10.42 14.62 -1.32
N HIS A 461 -11.30 13.65 -1.06
CA HIS A 461 -10.92 12.48 -0.27
C HIS A 461 -10.03 11.53 -1.10
N LEU A 462 -10.33 11.34 -2.39
CA LEU A 462 -9.49 10.56 -3.31
C LEU A 462 -8.07 11.13 -3.39
N GLU A 463 -7.94 12.44 -3.56
CA GLU A 463 -6.65 13.12 -3.57
C GLU A 463 -5.86 12.93 -2.27
N TYR A 464 -6.56 13.06 -1.13
CA TYR A 464 -5.96 12.84 0.19
C TYR A 464 -5.40 11.42 0.34
N MET A 465 -6.14 10.42 -0.13
CA MET A 465 -5.72 9.03 -0.07
C MET A 465 -4.63 8.69 -1.10
N ALA A 466 -4.72 9.26 -2.29
CA ALA A 466 -3.76 9.04 -3.37
C ALA A 466 -2.40 9.72 -3.10
N PHE A 467 -2.42 11.00 -2.71
CA PHE A 467 -1.21 11.80 -2.61
C PHE A 467 -0.80 12.07 -1.15
N PRO A 468 0.51 11.89 -0.83
CA PRO A 468 1.64 11.69 -1.76
C PRO A 468 2.03 10.24 -2.05
N ARG A 469 1.24 9.22 -1.65
CA ARG A 469 1.62 7.79 -1.82
C ARG A 469 1.81 7.39 -3.28
N THR A 470 1.05 7.96 -4.20
CA THR A 470 1.23 7.79 -5.66
C THR A 470 2.64 8.16 -6.12
N LEU A 471 3.30 9.14 -5.48
CA LEU A 471 4.68 9.50 -5.78
C LEU A 471 5.66 8.40 -5.37
N ALA A 472 5.37 7.71 -4.26
CA ALA A 472 6.15 6.56 -3.81
C ALA A 472 5.98 5.37 -4.78
N VAL A 473 4.75 5.07 -5.21
CA VAL A 473 4.48 4.06 -6.25
C VAL A 473 5.26 4.38 -7.52
N ALA A 474 5.22 5.64 -7.96
CA ALA A 474 5.93 6.09 -9.16
C ALA A 474 7.45 5.85 -9.08
N GLU A 475 8.09 6.19 -7.95
CA GLU A 475 9.53 5.98 -7.80
C GLU A 475 9.90 4.50 -7.65
N VAL A 476 9.09 3.71 -6.94
CA VAL A 476 9.30 2.25 -6.85
C VAL A 476 9.19 1.59 -8.23
N ALA A 477 8.26 2.06 -9.06
CA ALA A 477 8.02 1.50 -10.39
C ALA A 477 9.01 1.99 -11.47
N TRP A 478 9.49 3.22 -11.36
CA TRP A 478 10.37 3.83 -12.36
C TRP A 478 11.85 3.63 -12.09
N SER A 479 12.29 3.96 -10.85
CA SER A 479 13.73 4.08 -10.53
C SER A 479 14.38 2.73 -10.24
N PRO A 480 15.65 2.53 -10.64
CA PRO A 480 16.43 1.37 -10.24
C PRO A 480 16.50 1.25 -8.71
N GLU A 481 16.43 0.03 -8.19
CA GLU A 481 16.35 -0.21 -6.74
C GLU A 481 17.54 0.34 -5.97
N GLU A 482 18.74 0.20 -6.50
CA GLU A 482 19.99 0.68 -5.93
C GLU A 482 20.11 2.21 -5.89
N LYS A 483 19.26 2.94 -6.64
CA LYS A 483 19.18 4.41 -6.62
C LYS A 483 18.15 4.91 -5.62
N ARG A 484 17.24 4.05 -5.16
CA ARG A 484 16.20 4.43 -4.21
C ARG A 484 16.77 4.56 -2.80
N SER A 485 16.40 5.65 -2.12
CA SER A 485 16.75 5.90 -0.72
C SER A 485 15.60 6.63 -0.05
N TRP A 486 15.02 6.02 0.98
CA TRP A 486 13.93 6.63 1.74
C TRP A 486 14.27 8.04 2.22
N LYS A 487 15.47 8.22 2.78
CA LYS A 487 15.95 9.54 3.21
C LYS A 487 15.99 10.54 2.07
N SER A 488 16.53 10.17 0.90
CA SER A 488 16.58 11.05 -0.28
C SER A 488 15.19 11.35 -0.82
N PHE A 489 14.30 10.35 -0.90
CA PHE A 489 12.92 10.51 -1.35
C PHE A 489 12.16 11.48 -0.43
N ARG A 490 12.22 11.28 0.88
CA ARG A 490 11.55 12.12 1.88
C ARG A 490 11.99 13.59 1.81
N ASN A 491 13.29 13.84 1.60
CA ASN A 491 13.83 15.19 1.42
C ASN A 491 13.28 15.89 0.16
N ARG A 492 13.05 15.14 -0.94
CA ARG A 492 12.46 15.66 -2.18
C ARG A 492 10.95 15.86 -2.05
N LEU A 493 10.29 14.97 -1.33
CA LEU A 493 8.84 14.89 -1.20
C LEU A 493 8.20 16.19 -0.71
N GLY A 494 8.81 16.90 0.24
CA GLY A 494 8.26 18.12 0.81
C GLY A 494 7.97 19.20 -0.25
N SER A 495 8.88 19.40 -1.21
CA SER A 495 8.69 20.36 -2.31
C SER A 495 7.58 19.94 -3.28
N HIS A 496 7.40 18.63 -3.49
CA HIS A 496 6.33 18.11 -4.35
C HIS A 496 4.96 18.22 -3.70
N ILE A 497 4.86 17.99 -2.38
CA ILE A 497 3.61 18.22 -1.64
C ILE A 497 3.19 19.68 -1.77
N VAL A 498 4.11 20.64 -1.61
CA VAL A 498 3.80 22.07 -1.78
C VAL A 498 3.31 22.34 -3.21
N LYS A 499 4.01 21.86 -4.24
CA LYS A 499 3.59 22.03 -5.65
C LYS A 499 2.19 21.46 -5.93
N LEU A 500 1.85 20.31 -5.37
CA LEU A 500 0.52 19.71 -5.50
C LEU A 500 -0.54 20.58 -4.80
N GLN A 501 -0.25 21.08 -3.59
CA GLN A 501 -1.17 21.94 -2.85
C GLN A 501 -1.38 23.29 -3.52
N ASP A 502 -0.32 23.89 -4.06
CA ASP A 502 -0.39 25.15 -4.83
C ASP A 502 -1.23 24.98 -6.11
N ALA A 503 -1.27 23.77 -6.66
CA ALA A 503 -2.14 23.41 -7.78
C ALA A 503 -3.57 23.03 -7.38
N GLY A 504 -3.93 23.07 -6.07
CA GLY A 504 -5.28 22.80 -5.57
C GLY A 504 -5.53 21.37 -5.10
N VAL A 505 -4.54 20.47 -5.20
CA VAL A 505 -4.68 19.06 -4.79
C VAL A 505 -4.71 18.94 -3.27
N ASN A 506 -5.71 18.24 -2.75
CA ASN A 506 -5.87 18.00 -1.32
C ASN A 506 -4.97 16.85 -0.84
N THR A 507 -3.69 17.10 -0.69
CA THR A 507 -2.73 16.07 -0.28
C THR A 507 -2.76 15.77 1.21
N TYR A 508 -2.46 14.52 1.58
CA TYR A 508 -2.07 14.19 2.95
C TYR A 508 -0.84 15.02 3.37
N LYS A 509 -0.87 15.52 4.59
CA LYS A 509 0.25 16.25 5.19
C LYS A 509 1.02 15.32 6.10
N LEU A 510 2.32 15.16 5.87
CA LEU A 510 3.18 14.29 6.68
C LEU A 510 2.97 14.56 8.17
N SER A 511 2.70 13.52 8.94
CA SER A 511 2.41 13.61 10.37
C SER A 511 3.62 14.04 11.16
N SER A 512 3.38 14.85 12.21
CA SER A 512 4.36 15.16 13.23
C SER A 512 4.29 14.21 14.43
N ASP A 513 3.40 13.24 14.42
CA ASP A 513 3.28 12.28 15.50
C ASP A 513 4.49 11.35 15.56
N ILE A 514 4.85 10.98 16.75
CA ILE A 514 5.94 10.03 17.00
C ILE A 514 5.38 8.62 16.97
N GLU A 515 6.06 7.74 16.28
CA GLU A 515 5.83 6.30 16.28
C GLU A 515 7.02 5.57 16.88
N SER A 516 6.76 4.41 17.48
CA SER A 516 7.82 3.54 17.99
C SER A 516 7.90 2.25 17.21
N VAL A 517 9.14 1.77 17.02
CA VAL A 517 9.44 0.43 16.53
C VAL A 517 10.29 -0.24 17.58
N VAL A 518 9.92 -1.47 17.96
CA VAL A 518 10.63 -2.24 19.00
C VAL A 518 11.43 -3.36 18.33
N ASN A 519 12.70 -3.48 18.66
CA ASN A 519 13.53 -4.64 18.35
C ASN A 519 13.76 -5.44 19.64
N VAL A 520 13.44 -6.74 19.62
CA VAL A 520 13.54 -7.62 20.79
C VAL A 520 14.81 -8.47 20.70
N ASP A 521 15.73 -8.28 21.67
CA ASP A 521 16.93 -9.09 21.82
C ASP A 521 16.74 -10.07 23.00
N THR A 522 16.26 -11.27 22.69
CA THR A 522 16.00 -12.32 23.70
C THR A 522 17.29 -12.89 24.29
N VAL A 523 18.42 -12.79 23.60
CA VAL A 523 19.74 -13.28 24.07
C VAL A 523 20.28 -12.35 25.14
N ARG A 524 20.24 -11.02 24.87
CA ARG A 524 20.73 -10.02 25.83
C ARG A 524 19.66 -9.53 26.77
N LYS A 525 18.44 -10.07 26.69
CA LYS A 525 17.27 -9.73 27.51
C LYS A 525 17.03 -8.22 27.55
N LYS A 526 16.83 -7.60 26.36
CA LYS A 526 16.56 -6.18 26.23
C LYS A 526 15.65 -5.88 25.04
N LEU A 527 14.99 -4.72 25.08
CA LEU A 527 14.37 -4.10 23.93
C LEU A 527 15.22 -2.93 23.45
N GLU A 528 15.20 -2.69 22.14
CA GLU A 528 15.70 -1.46 21.54
C GLU A 528 14.52 -0.73 20.89
N VAL A 529 14.19 0.45 21.43
CA VAL A 529 13.05 1.26 20.99
C VAL A 529 13.55 2.36 20.06
N LEU A 530 13.11 2.32 18.80
CA LEU A 530 13.33 3.36 17.82
C LEU A 530 12.12 4.30 17.81
N LEU A 531 12.38 5.60 17.85
CA LEU A 531 11.36 6.63 17.67
C LEU A 531 11.47 7.21 16.27
N LYS A 532 10.36 7.30 15.55
CA LYS A 532 10.27 7.80 14.19
C LYS A 532 9.26 8.94 14.08
N CYS A 533 9.46 9.83 13.10
CA CYS A 533 8.52 10.85 12.68
C CYS A 533 8.56 10.92 11.14
N GLU A 534 7.42 11.09 10.49
CA GLU A 534 7.38 11.23 9.04
C GLU A 534 8.07 12.51 8.56
N ARG A 535 8.01 13.57 9.36
CA ARG A 535 8.64 14.86 9.02
C ARG A 535 10.13 14.88 9.34
N GLU A 536 10.93 15.42 8.40
CA GLU A 536 12.39 15.62 8.55
C GLU A 536 12.75 16.97 9.20
N ASP A 537 11.86 17.94 9.09
CA ASP A 537 12.10 19.33 9.54
C ASP A 537 11.78 19.54 11.04
N VAL A 538 11.79 18.44 11.80
CA VAL A 538 11.53 18.41 13.24
C VAL A 538 12.63 17.67 14.00
N GLU A 539 12.81 18.05 15.27
CA GLU A 539 13.65 17.33 16.23
C GLU A 539 12.76 16.47 17.14
N ILE A 540 13.08 15.21 17.30
CA ILE A 540 12.42 14.36 18.30
C ILE A 540 13.11 14.58 19.66
N ARG A 541 12.36 15.05 20.65
CA ARG A 541 12.84 15.17 22.04
C ARG A 541 12.01 14.28 22.94
N TYR A 542 12.66 13.68 23.94
CA TYR A 542 12.02 12.68 24.79
C TYR A 542 12.40 12.85 26.27
N THR A 543 11.61 12.20 27.12
CA THR A 543 11.86 11.96 28.55
C THR A 543 11.61 10.48 28.85
N ASP A 544 12.33 9.95 29.83
CA ASP A 544 12.25 8.58 30.33
C ASP A 544 11.75 8.50 31.79
N ASN A 545 11.32 9.63 32.35
CA ASN A 545 10.85 9.80 33.71
C ASN A 545 9.35 10.14 33.82
N GLY A 546 8.61 10.02 32.73
CA GLY A 546 7.16 10.29 32.65
C GLY A 546 6.79 11.78 32.60
N LEU A 547 7.75 12.70 32.63
CA LEU A 547 7.48 14.14 32.52
C LEU A 547 7.20 14.53 31.06
N ARG A 548 6.46 15.63 30.86
CA ARG A 548 6.19 16.19 29.53
C ARG A 548 7.49 16.64 28.86
N PRO A 549 7.78 16.25 27.60
CA PRO A 549 8.93 16.73 26.86
C PRO A 549 8.87 18.25 26.63
N THR A 550 10.03 18.89 26.72
CA THR A 550 10.22 20.33 26.50
C THR A 550 11.36 20.55 25.48
N ARG A 551 11.56 21.80 25.02
CA ARG A 551 12.71 22.17 24.17
C ARG A 551 14.07 21.89 24.82
N LYS A 552 14.11 21.67 26.16
CA LYS A 552 15.33 21.32 26.91
C LYS A 552 15.48 19.82 27.14
N SER A 553 14.48 19.03 26.84
CA SER A 553 14.55 17.57 27.00
C SER A 553 15.57 16.94 26.04
N ALA A 554 16.01 15.72 26.35
CA ALA A 554 17.01 15.01 25.57
C ALA A 554 16.62 14.92 24.09
N LEU A 555 17.59 15.17 23.20
CA LEU A 555 17.43 14.97 21.77
C LEU A 555 17.56 13.46 21.47
N TYR A 556 16.59 12.93 20.76
CA TYR A 556 16.63 11.54 20.30
C TYR A 556 17.63 11.41 19.13
N SER A 557 18.66 10.59 19.31
CA SER A 557 19.72 10.36 18.31
C SER A 557 20.10 8.89 18.13
N ARG A 558 19.63 7.99 19.02
CA ARG A 558 19.91 6.56 19.00
C ARG A 558 18.78 5.77 19.67
N PRO A 559 18.60 4.47 19.35
CA PRO A 559 17.62 3.62 20.00
C PRO A 559 17.70 3.66 21.52
N LEU A 560 16.56 3.67 22.19
CA LEU A 560 16.47 3.60 23.65
C LEU A 560 16.53 2.13 24.07
N VAL A 561 17.39 1.81 25.04
CA VAL A 561 17.57 0.43 25.53
C VAL A 561 16.73 0.23 26.79
N VAL A 562 15.87 -0.80 26.75
CA VAL A 562 15.01 -1.19 27.88
C VAL A 562 15.42 -2.59 28.35
N LYS A 563 15.84 -2.70 29.61
CA LYS A 563 16.20 -3.99 30.24
C LYS A 563 15.06 -4.54 31.11
N ASP A 564 14.34 -3.67 31.79
CA ASP A 564 13.21 -4.01 32.65
C ASP A 564 11.95 -3.26 32.19
N SER A 565 11.87 -1.95 32.49
CA SER A 565 10.77 -1.09 32.10
C SER A 565 11.24 0.31 31.77
N LEU A 566 10.50 0.99 30.88
CA LEU A 566 10.79 2.37 30.50
C LEU A 566 9.49 3.08 30.09
N CYS A 567 9.15 4.19 30.75
CA CYS A 567 8.08 5.07 30.31
C CYS A 567 8.65 6.19 29.44
N VAL A 568 8.41 6.11 28.14
CA VAL A 568 8.86 7.13 27.19
C VAL A 568 7.74 8.11 26.90
N LYS A 569 8.03 9.42 27.09
CA LYS A 569 7.26 10.50 26.47
C LYS A 569 8.12 11.22 25.46
N ALA A 570 7.62 11.37 24.23
CA ALA A 570 8.34 12.01 23.13
C ALA A 570 7.44 12.98 22.36
N ALA A 571 8.03 13.99 21.76
CA ALA A 571 7.34 14.91 20.87
C ALA A 571 8.27 15.42 19.77
N ALA A 572 7.69 15.75 18.63
CA ALA A 572 8.37 16.45 17.56
C ALA A 572 8.43 17.96 17.86
N PHE A 573 9.58 18.59 17.63
CA PHE A 573 9.79 20.02 17.86
C PHE A 573 10.25 20.70 16.58
N LYS A 574 9.63 21.84 16.24
CA LYS A 574 10.09 22.72 15.17
C LYS A 574 10.28 24.12 15.75
N LYS A 575 11.50 24.68 15.62
CA LYS A 575 11.85 26.02 16.19
C LYS A 575 11.46 26.14 17.68
N GLY A 576 11.62 25.04 18.46
CA GLY A 576 11.35 25.00 19.90
C GLY A 576 9.89 24.78 20.30
N ASN A 577 8.96 24.70 19.34
CA ASN A 577 7.53 24.45 19.58
C ASN A 577 7.16 23.00 19.27
N ILE A 578 6.31 22.40 20.09
CA ILE A 578 5.77 21.05 19.87
C ILE A 578 4.90 21.05 18.60
N GLN A 579 5.09 20.03 17.78
CA GLN A 579 4.30 19.71 16.61
C GLN A 579 3.62 18.35 16.85
N GLY A 580 2.34 18.25 16.56
CA GLY A 580 1.57 17.01 16.80
C GLY A 580 1.36 16.69 18.28
N ASP A 581 1.04 15.45 18.56
CA ASP A 581 0.72 14.97 19.89
C ASP A 581 1.96 14.49 20.65
N ILE A 582 1.84 14.43 21.97
CA ILE A 582 2.85 13.83 22.82
C ILE A 582 2.67 12.32 22.81
N PHE A 583 3.63 11.64 22.20
CA PHE A 583 3.74 10.19 22.32
C PHE A 583 3.97 9.81 23.78
N THR A 584 3.23 8.81 24.25
CA THR A 584 3.41 8.25 25.61
C THR A 584 3.24 6.74 25.53
N GLN A 585 4.28 6.01 25.90
CA GLN A 585 4.25 4.55 25.89
C GLN A 585 5.16 3.95 26.97
N HIS A 586 4.69 2.86 27.60
CA HIS A 586 5.46 2.03 28.49
C HIS A 586 6.00 0.82 27.72
N PHE A 587 7.27 0.53 27.89
CA PHE A 587 7.96 -0.62 27.30
C PHE A 587 8.46 -1.50 28.44
N TYR A 588 8.32 -2.83 28.28
CA TYR A 588 8.72 -3.82 29.26
C TYR A 588 9.49 -4.96 28.61
N TYR A 589 10.69 -5.28 29.13
CA TYR A 589 11.25 -6.59 28.91
C TYR A 589 10.74 -7.51 30.01
N HIS A 590 9.72 -8.30 29.74
CA HIS A 590 8.94 -9.03 30.74
C HIS A 590 9.14 -10.54 30.69
N LYS A 591 8.71 -11.26 31.75
CA LYS A 591 8.91 -12.71 31.94
C LYS A 591 8.19 -13.56 30.89
N GLY A 592 7.14 -13.02 30.25
CA GLY A 592 6.39 -13.70 29.18
C GLY A 592 7.10 -13.80 27.84
N ILE A 593 8.14 -12.97 27.59
CA ILE A 593 8.83 -12.95 26.28
C ILE A 593 9.48 -14.31 25.98
N GLY A 594 9.18 -14.84 24.77
CA GLY A 594 9.66 -16.13 24.30
C GLY A 594 8.99 -17.36 24.92
N LYS A 595 7.96 -17.16 25.75
CA LYS A 595 7.23 -18.26 26.39
C LYS A 595 6.19 -18.86 25.46
N LYS A 596 5.85 -20.13 25.75
CA LYS A 596 4.84 -20.86 24.96
C LYS A 596 3.44 -20.45 25.40
N VAL A 597 2.62 -20.00 24.44
CA VAL A 597 1.21 -19.72 24.65
C VAL A 597 0.38 -20.69 23.80
N GLN A 598 -0.58 -21.38 24.44
CA GLN A 598 -1.50 -22.31 23.80
C GLN A 598 -2.92 -21.75 23.83
N PHE A 599 -3.66 -21.93 22.75
CA PHE A 599 -5.08 -21.62 22.64
C PHE A 599 -5.93 -22.85 22.85
N SER A 600 -7.12 -22.69 23.42
CA SER A 600 -8.14 -23.76 23.52
C SER A 600 -8.66 -24.21 22.14
N THR A 601 -8.59 -23.36 21.13
CA THR A 601 -9.00 -23.68 19.75
C THR A 601 -7.77 -23.87 18.85
N ARG A 602 -7.78 -24.93 18.02
CA ARG A 602 -6.70 -25.23 17.05
C ARG A 602 -6.55 -24.09 16.03
N ASN A 603 -5.30 -23.76 15.68
CA ASN A 603 -4.85 -22.90 14.56
C ASN A 603 -4.48 -21.45 14.83
N LYS A 604 -4.01 -21.07 16.02
CA LYS A 604 -3.45 -19.71 16.18
C LYS A 604 -2.03 -19.75 16.74
N SER A 605 -1.15 -18.91 16.20
CA SER A 605 0.22 -18.77 16.71
C SER A 605 0.22 -17.98 18.00
N GLY A 606 0.39 -18.68 19.13
CA GLY A 606 0.60 -18.04 20.43
C GLY A 606 1.93 -17.28 20.55
N LYS A 607 2.81 -17.39 19.56
CA LYS A 607 4.10 -16.68 19.55
C LYS A 607 3.92 -15.16 19.59
N ILE A 608 2.91 -14.63 18.91
CA ILE A 608 2.63 -13.18 18.84
C ILE A 608 2.30 -12.63 20.24
N LEU A 609 1.67 -13.43 21.12
CA LEU A 609 1.30 -12.98 22.47
C LEU A 609 2.46 -12.97 23.48
N ALA A 610 3.66 -13.33 23.04
CA ALA A 610 4.83 -13.49 23.88
C ALA A 610 6.13 -13.10 23.11
N ASP A 611 6.04 -12.25 22.10
CA ASP A 611 7.19 -11.86 21.29
C ASP A 611 7.82 -10.52 21.72
N GLY A 612 7.18 -9.80 22.63
CA GLY A 612 7.63 -8.51 23.15
C GLY A 612 7.35 -7.33 22.20
N TYR A 613 6.63 -7.57 21.10
CA TYR A 613 6.24 -6.50 20.19
C TYR A 613 4.90 -5.90 20.59
N ILE A 614 4.80 -4.60 20.41
CA ILE A 614 3.57 -3.87 20.64
C ILE A 614 2.89 -3.68 19.28
N GLY A 615 1.66 -4.17 19.15
CA GLY A 615 0.89 -4.11 17.93
C GLY A 615 0.62 -2.67 17.45
N GLY A 616 0.62 -2.48 16.16
CA GLY A 616 0.46 -1.20 15.49
C GLY A 616 -1.00 -0.73 15.40
N LYS A 617 -1.27 0.14 14.44
CA LYS A 617 -2.56 0.84 14.26
C LYS A 617 -3.62 0.03 13.53
N THR A 618 -3.27 -1.13 12.98
CA THR A 618 -4.18 -2.06 12.33
C THR A 618 -3.98 -3.47 12.86
N TYR A 619 -5.05 -4.25 12.95
CA TYR A 619 -5.00 -5.66 13.31
C TYR A 619 -4.47 -6.57 12.17
N LEU A 620 -4.15 -5.98 11.01
CA LEU A 620 -3.66 -6.67 9.81
C LEU A 620 -2.13 -6.58 9.65
N ASP A 621 -1.41 -5.96 10.59
CA ASP A 621 0.05 -5.78 10.51
C ASP A 621 0.87 -7.00 10.93
N GLY A 622 0.20 -8.09 11.34
CA GLY A 622 0.84 -9.30 11.82
C GLY A 622 1.26 -9.29 13.29
N SER A 623 1.10 -8.16 14.00
CA SER A 623 1.44 -8.00 15.43
C SER A 623 0.25 -8.27 16.37
N TRP A 624 -0.89 -8.67 15.81
CA TRP A 624 -2.11 -8.91 16.54
C TRP A 624 -2.62 -10.34 16.34
N VAL A 625 -3.08 -10.97 17.39
CA VAL A 625 -3.85 -12.21 17.32
C VAL A 625 -5.33 -11.86 17.20
N ASN A 626 -5.93 -12.20 16.05
CA ASN A 626 -7.33 -11.97 15.77
C ASN A 626 -8.16 -13.16 16.20
N ILE A 627 -9.17 -12.95 17.06
CA ILE A 627 -10.02 -14.00 17.65
C ILE A 627 -11.50 -13.64 17.54
N HIS A 628 -12.35 -14.68 17.58
CA HIS A 628 -13.80 -14.57 17.60
C HIS A 628 -14.36 -15.47 18.71
N GLY A 629 -15.46 -15.03 19.33
CA GLY A 629 -16.08 -15.76 20.42
C GLY A 629 -15.24 -15.83 21.69
N ASP A 630 -15.73 -16.54 22.69
CA ASP A 630 -15.02 -16.77 23.95
C ASP A 630 -13.75 -17.59 23.71
N GLN A 631 -12.65 -17.23 24.38
CA GLN A 631 -11.35 -17.86 24.20
C GLN A 631 -10.67 -18.14 25.55
N GLU A 632 -9.84 -19.17 25.57
CA GLU A 632 -8.89 -19.43 26.65
C GLU A 632 -7.47 -19.53 26.10
N PHE A 633 -6.49 -18.93 26.76
CA PHE A 633 -5.06 -19.10 26.48
C PHE A 633 -4.33 -19.53 27.76
N ILE A 634 -3.31 -20.33 27.60
CA ILE A 634 -2.43 -20.77 28.69
C ILE A 634 -0.99 -20.45 28.29
N MET A 635 -0.34 -19.61 29.11
CA MET A 635 1.10 -19.34 29.01
C MET A 635 1.84 -20.23 30.01
N ASP A 636 2.87 -20.95 29.56
CA ASP A 636 3.80 -21.70 30.41
C ASP A 636 5.10 -20.90 30.58
N LEU A 637 5.37 -20.42 31.78
CA LEU A 637 6.59 -19.70 32.14
C LEU A 637 7.83 -20.61 32.20
N GLY A 638 7.62 -21.93 32.13
CA GLY A 638 8.68 -22.95 32.17
C GLY A 638 9.02 -23.43 33.59
N GLU A 639 8.95 -22.55 34.56
CA GLU A 639 9.19 -22.83 35.98
C GLU A 639 8.28 -21.95 36.85
N GLU A 640 8.14 -22.27 38.12
CA GLU A 640 7.44 -21.43 39.09
C GLU A 640 8.19 -20.10 39.27
N GLN A 641 7.51 -18.99 39.11
CA GLN A 641 8.06 -17.64 39.23
C GLN A 641 7.12 -16.73 40.05
N GLU A 642 7.69 -15.77 40.76
CA GLU A 642 6.91 -14.67 41.32
C GLU A 642 6.33 -13.83 40.20
N VAL A 643 5.02 -13.56 40.23
CA VAL A 643 4.30 -12.71 39.29
C VAL A 643 3.57 -11.62 40.07
N ARG A 644 3.85 -10.36 39.77
CA ARG A 644 3.26 -9.19 40.43
C ARG A 644 2.21 -8.49 39.57
N THR A 645 2.42 -8.50 38.27
CA THR A 645 1.48 -7.90 37.31
C THR A 645 1.35 -8.79 36.10
N VAL A 646 0.12 -8.97 35.66
CA VAL A 646 -0.18 -9.51 34.32
C VAL A 646 -1.08 -8.52 33.61
N SER A 647 -0.74 -8.16 32.37
CA SER A 647 -1.61 -7.33 31.56
C SER A 647 -1.71 -7.82 30.12
N THR A 648 -2.85 -7.51 29.49
CA THR A 648 -3.10 -7.76 28.07
C THR A 648 -3.67 -6.50 27.45
N ARG A 649 -3.21 -6.16 26.23
CA ARG A 649 -3.66 -5.00 25.50
C ARG A 649 -4.56 -5.41 24.34
N TRP A 650 -5.70 -4.76 24.20
CA TRP A 650 -6.74 -5.07 23.23
C TRP A 650 -7.07 -3.85 22.39
N MET A 651 -7.26 -4.08 21.08
CA MET A 651 -7.65 -3.06 20.12
C MET A 651 -9.17 -2.96 19.99
N GLN A 652 -9.68 -1.74 19.99
CA GLN A 652 -10.99 -1.41 19.44
C GLN A 652 -10.79 -0.56 18.19
N LEU A 653 -11.30 -1.03 17.05
CA LEU A 653 -11.29 -0.33 15.77
C LEU A 653 -12.73 -0.25 15.23
N ARG A 654 -13.21 0.95 14.89
CA ARG A 654 -14.58 1.17 14.41
C ARG A 654 -14.71 1.21 12.89
N ALA A 655 -13.59 1.23 12.18
CA ALA A 655 -13.54 1.20 10.72
C ALA A 655 -13.52 -0.25 10.20
N GLY A 656 -13.87 -0.44 8.94
CA GLY A 656 -13.79 -1.73 8.24
C GLY A 656 -14.53 -2.86 8.93
N ALA A 657 -13.87 -3.99 9.09
CA ALA A 657 -14.41 -5.21 9.72
C ALA A 657 -14.61 -5.10 11.23
N ARG A 658 -14.37 -3.95 11.80
CA ARG A 658 -14.51 -3.61 13.22
C ARG A 658 -13.82 -4.60 14.17
N ARG A 659 -13.20 -4.06 15.22
CA ARG A 659 -12.68 -4.83 16.34
C ARG A 659 -13.30 -4.31 17.62
N HIS A 660 -13.65 -5.24 18.49
CA HIS A 660 -14.34 -4.96 19.74
C HIS A 660 -13.45 -5.36 20.91
N LEU A 661 -13.58 -4.64 22.02
CA LEU A 661 -12.94 -5.03 23.27
C LEU A 661 -13.68 -6.22 23.88
N PRO A 662 -12.98 -7.17 24.54
CA PRO A 662 -13.62 -8.20 25.33
C PRO A 662 -14.48 -7.60 26.44
N GLN A 663 -15.60 -8.23 26.76
CA GLN A 663 -16.47 -7.78 27.86
C GLN A 663 -15.77 -7.92 29.21
N GLN A 664 -15.01 -9.03 29.38
CA GLN A 664 -14.17 -9.26 30.53
C GLN A 664 -13.01 -10.20 30.19
N VAL A 665 -11.93 -10.07 30.95
CA VAL A 665 -10.81 -10.99 31.00
C VAL A 665 -10.69 -11.47 32.45
N GLU A 666 -10.61 -12.79 32.65
CA GLU A 666 -10.32 -13.45 33.92
C GLU A 666 -8.93 -14.05 33.84
N ILE A 667 -8.14 -13.92 34.90
CA ILE A 667 -6.83 -14.54 35.01
C ILE A 667 -6.82 -15.59 36.12
N LEU A 668 -6.18 -16.73 35.84
CA LEU A 668 -6.00 -17.83 36.77
C LEU A 668 -4.55 -18.30 36.76
N PHE A 669 -4.06 -18.76 37.88
CA PHE A 669 -2.69 -19.22 38.09
C PHE A 669 -2.64 -20.66 38.50
N SER A 670 -1.57 -21.41 38.12
CA SER A 670 -1.34 -22.79 38.51
C SER A 670 0.17 -23.09 38.49
N ASN A 671 0.57 -24.10 39.29
CA ASN A 671 1.94 -24.63 39.26
C ASN A 671 2.01 -26.02 38.56
N ASP A 672 0.90 -26.77 38.52
CA ASP A 672 0.81 -28.10 37.90
C ASP A 672 0.15 -28.08 36.50
N GLY A 673 -0.53 -27.00 36.12
CA GLY A 673 -1.25 -26.86 34.86
C GLY A 673 -2.67 -27.50 34.91
N GLU A 674 -3.08 -28.04 36.02
CA GLU A 674 -4.38 -28.70 36.24
C GLU A 674 -5.24 -27.94 37.26
N ASN A 675 -4.68 -27.62 38.42
CA ASN A 675 -5.37 -26.94 39.50
C ASN A 675 -5.10 -25.41 39.41
N TYR A 676 -6.13 -24.65 39.08
CA TYR A 676 -6.05 -23.21 38.89
C TYR A 676 -6.78 -22.46 40.00
N PHE A 677 -6.15 -21.40 40.51
CA PHE A 677 -6.77 -20.44 41.41
C PHE A 677 -6.92 -19.07 40.74
N SER A 678 -7.95 -18.32 41.15
CA SER A 678 -8.28 -17.05 40.51
C SER A 678 -7.30 -15.94 40.89
N GLY A 679 -6.81 -15.20 39.90
CA GLY A 679 -6.05 -13.97 40.07
C GLY A 679 -6.92 -12.71 39.90
N GLY A 680 -8.19 -12.88 39.50
CA GLY A 680 -9.14 -11.80 39.39
C GLY A 680 -9.81 -11.66 38.02
N ILE A 681 -10.74 -10.72 37.95
CA ILE A 681 -11.52 -10.42 36.74
C ILE A 681 -11.48 -8.92 36.50
N VAL A 682 -11.14 -8.53 35.26
CA VAL A 682 -11.20 -7.14 34.80
C VAL A 682 -12.23 -7.02 33.68
N ARG A 683 -13.10 -6.01 33.78
CA ARG A 683 -14.18 -5.76 32.81
C ARG A 683 -13.90 -4.59 31.89
N LYS A 684 -14.52 -4.60 30.73
CA LYS A 684 -14.50 -3.51 29.75
C LYS A 684 -14.89 -2.19 30.43
N LYS A 685 -14.10 -1.15 30.18
CA LYS A 685 -14.46 0.23 30.57
C LYS A 685 -15.47 0.79 29.55
N SER A 686 -16.60 1.29 30.03
CA SER A 686 -17.54 2.05 29.21
C SER A 686 -17.00 3.47 28.98
N LEU A 687 -16.94 3.89 27.71
CA LEU A 687 -16.65 5.27 27.34
C LEU A 687 -17.92 5.88 26.73
N LYS A 688 -18.19 7.16 27.03
CA LYS A 688 -19.30 7.91 26.40
C LYS A 688 -19.03 8.12 24.91
N ASP A 689 -17.81 8.54 24.57
CA ASP A 689 -17.36 8.73 23.19
C ASP A 689 -16.25 7.70 22.88
N ILE A 690 -16.51 6.85 21.91
CA ILE A 690 -15.57 5.81 21.52
C ILE A 690 -14.84 6.29 20.27
N PRO A 691 -13.51 6.53 20.34
CA PRO A 691 -12.72 6.95 19.19
C PRO A 691 -12.68 5.88 18.09
N ALA A 692 -12.26 6.26 16.89
CA ALA A 692 -12.14 5.33 15.76
C ALA A 692 -11.16 4.20 16.05
N LEU A 693 -10.04 4.53 16.72
CA LEU A 693 -9.05 3.58 17.23
C LEU A 693 -8.85 3.82 18.73
N GLN A 694 -8.87 2.74 19.52
CA GLN A 694 -8.61 2.75 20.96
C GLN A 694 -7.88 1.47 21.36
N TYR A 695 -6.99 1.60 22.34
CA TYR A 695 -6.41 0.45 23.02
C TYR A 695 -6.87 0.43 24.47
N GLN A 696 -7.22 -0.74 24.99
CA GLN A 696 -7.51 -0.94 26.39
C GLN A 696 -6.65 -2.06 26.97
N GLU A 697 -5.98 -1.74 28.09
CA GLU A 697 -5.26 -2.72 28.89
C GLU A 697 -6.17 -3.31 29.96
N TYR A 698 -6.11 -4.63 30.11
CA TYR A 698 -6.71 -5.38 31.23
C TYR A 698 -5.57 -5.79 32.14
N VAL A 699 -5.44 -5.08 33.29
CA VAL A 699 -4.30 -5.17 34.20
C VAL A 699 -4.73 -5.87 35.50
N PHE A 700 -3.96 -6.87 35.91
CA PHE A 700 -4.11 -7.62 37.14
C PHE A 700 -2.88 -7.41 38.01
N ASN A 701 -3.07 -6.90 39.20
CA ASN A 701 -1.99 -6.64 40.18
C ASN A 701 -2.20 -7.52 41.39
N GLY A 702 -1.12 -8.16 41.89
CA GLY A 702 -1.14 -9.03 43.05
C GLY A 702 0.24 -9.59 43.37
N HIS A 703 0.29 -10.66 44.15
CA HIS A 703 1.51 -11.42 44.41
C HIS A 703 1.16 -12.89 44.26
N TRP A 704 1.63 -13.49 43.19
CA TRP A 704 1.37 -14.90 42.87
C TRP A 704 2.70 -15.61 42.61
N ASN A 705 2.79 -16.88 43.01
CA ASN A 705 3.82 -17.79 42.58
C ASN A 705 3.18 -18.81 41.63
N ALA A 706 3.57 -18.81 40.37
CA ALA A 706 2.95 -19.67 39.35
C ALA A 706 3.91 -19.99 38.20
N ARG A 707 3.71 -21.17 37.63
CA ARG A 707 4.30 -21.56 36.37
C ARG A 707 3.35 -21.34 35.21
N TYR A 708 2.04 -21.58 35.40
CA TYR A 708 1.05 -21.44 34.34
C TYR A 708 0.14 -20.25 34.60
N ILE A 709 -0.10 -19.47 33.56
CA ILE A 709 -1.04 -18.36 33.57
C ILE A 709 -2.13 -18.66 32.53
N LYS A 710 -3.38 -18.86 32.98
CA LYS A 710 -4.53 -19.05 32.13
C LYS A 710 -5.37 -17.79 32.08
N MET A 711 -5.74 -17.40 30.86
CA MET A 711 -6.68 -16.31 30.63
C MET A 711 -7.94 -16.83 30.01
N LYS A 712 -9.09 -16.42 30.57
CA LYS A 712 -10.42 -16.64 30.02
C LYS A 712 -10.97 -15.31 29.53
N VAL A 713 -11.26 -15.24 28.25
CA VAL A 713 -11.73 -14.04 27.59
C VAL A 713 -13.18 -14.21 27.20
N LYS A 714 -14.05 -13.36 27.73
CA LYS A 714 -15.45 -13.29 27.32
C LYS A 714 -15.60 -12.30 26.18
N ALA A 715 -16.12 -12.78 25.05
CA ALA A 715 -16.22 -12.02 23.81
C ALA A 715 -17.12 -10.79 23.93
N GLY A 716 -16.79 -9.78 23.10
CA GLY A 716 -17.66 -8.69 22.71
C GLY A 716 -18.53 -9.06 21.51
N ASP A 717 -19.15 -8.05 20.89
CA ASP A 717 -20.14 -8.23 19.82
C ASP A 717 -19.53 -8.58 18.44
N GLY A 718 -18.25 -8.94 18.36
CA GLY A 718 -17.58 -9.24 17.10
C GLY A 718 -16.15 -9.72 17.27
N GLY A 719 -15.34 -9.56 16.22
CA GLY A 719 -13.92 -9.90 16.26
C GLY A 719 -13.15 -9.08 17.28
N MET A 720 -12.19 -9.69 17.95
CA MET A 720 -11.30 -9.07 18.94
C MET A 720 -9.84 -9.22 18.49
N SER A 721 -8.98 -8.30 18.90
CA SER A 721 -7.54 -8.37 18.61
C SER A 721 -6.73 -8.06 19.87
N VAL A 722 -5.77 -8.94 20.17
CA VAL A 722 -4.83 -8.84 21.29
C VAL A 722 -3.41 -8.97 20.77
N ASP A 723 -2.47 -8.16 21.30
CA ASP A 723 -1.06 -8.18 20.85
C ASP A 723 -0.12 -8.91 21.80
N GLU A 724 -0.11 -8.61 23.08
CA GLU A 724 0.91 -9.09 23.99
C GLU A 724 0.32 -9.47 25.37
N ILE A 725 0.90 -10.48 26.02
CA ILE A 725 0.68 -10.87 27.42
C ILE A 725 1.90 -10.46 28.23
N ILE A 726 1.84 -9.33 28.89
CA ILE A 726 2.94 -8.78 29.70
C ILE A 726 2.90 -9.43 31.07
N VAL A 727 4.02 -10.01 31.53
CA VAL A 727 4.18 -10.67 32.85
C VAL A 727 5.36 -10.05 33.59
N ILE A 728 5.10 -9.38 34.71
CA ILE A 728 6.11 -8.69 35.53
C ILE A 728 6.26 -9.35 36.88
#